data_315f544a02cfcbe7052b679c175c88c3
#
_entry.id   315f544a02cfcbe7052b679c175c88c3
#
_cell.length_a   1.000
_cell.length_b   1.000
_cell.length_c   1.000
_cell.angle_alpha   90.00
_cell.angle_beta   90.00
_cell.angle_gamma   90.00
#
_symmetry.space_group_name_H-M   'P 1'
#
loop_
_entity.id
_entity.type
_entity.pdbx_description
1 polymer ?
#
loop_
_entity_poly.entity_id
_entity_poly.type
_entity_poly.pdbx_seq_one_letter_code
_entity_poly.pdbx_strand_id
1 'polypeptide(L)'
;SQIKTGMLAIALVLGVGTGSVLAGLMSGGKVELGLVPLGGTVVALGALALHWFTADVDPTNPATQLAAVWPAAASLVVLGLGAGFFIVPLVAFQQDRSQRKTRGRILAAANFISFSMMIVSAVMFYVVTEGGFGWSAPTIFLATGIGTIPILVYVLWLLPQASIRMVIWLLSRVVYRVRVFGRDNIPRQGGALLVANHVSYMDGFLLLTSSSRPIRCVAYADHINRFGIAKLTRVMGVIPIRNTDGPRAIVQSLRQARAAVEAGELVCIFPEGQLTHSGHVEQFHRGMMKIVDGLDAPIVPIYLDELWGSIFSHEGGRSLWKMPKRWPYPVSIHIGQPCNCPESVEDVRAAVLALAPNPRTHLPGTPPMAPDQPQLVPPRQLIRTCKSAGNRQKVSDSSGKSLSGTRLLAGTVALKRVLNRGVLSADEKMVGVLIPPSVGGTVVNAALSIDHRVAVNLNYTLSAEVMNFCIKDCGIKTVLTSRAFMEKRPFEPDDAKLVYVEDLMQQLTGLDKLVGGLQAKLLPAGVVDAIHGPGRIQPDDLLTIIFTSGSTGDPKGVMLSNNNVGSNIEAVHEMFQITADDVMLGVLPFFHSFGYTGTLWLTLLLESSCVFHFNPLDSRTVGALSEEHGVTIILTTPTFLRSYMKRCTPEQMHRLELVIVGAEKMPTDVAEQFNEKFGVQPTEGYGTTELSPVASMNVPDHRAAAGMPPGTRLGTVGKVCPGSEIKVVDPDSRADLGTDTEGLFLFRGPNVMLGYLNNDKATSEKIRDGWYDTGDMGILDEEGFITITGRMSRFSKIGGEMVPHIKIEQELERMIEGDDEDPVIQVAVAAVPDDRKGERLIVLHRPLPAAVTINSLIQGLSDQGLPNIWIPSSDSFLEVQEIPLLGTGKMDLKAVGQTALDHFASS
;
A
#
# COMPACT_ATOMS: atom_id res chain seq x y z
N SER A 1 59.47 -30.18 -15.46
CA SER A 1 60.43 -29.15 -15.75
C SER A 1 60.18 -27.94 -14.82
N GLN A 2 61.24 -27.22 -14.48
CA GLN A 2 61.18 -26.03 -13.59
C GLN A 2 60.06 -25.03 -13.97
N ILE A 3 59.76 -24.88 -15.29
CA ILE A 3 58.74 -24.00 -15.79
C ILE A 3 57.33 -24.45 -15.32
N LYS A 4 57.01 -25.77 -15.37
CA LYS A 4 55.72 -26.28 -14.91
C LYS A 4 55.55 -26.07 -13.42
N THR A 5 56.58 -26.31 -12.64
CA THR A 5 56.57 -26.08 -11.19
C THR A 5 56.36 -24.60 -10.86
N GLY A 6 57.05 -23.72 -11.60
CA GLY A 6 56.82 -22.26 -11.46
C GLY A 6 55.40 -21.83 -11.79
N MET A 7 54.78 -22.37 -12.86
CA MET A 7 53.39 -22.07 -13.21
C MET A 7 52.41 -22.52 -12.10
N LEU A 8 52.58 -23.70 -11.53
CA LEU A 8 51.74 -24.20 -10.42
C LEU A 8 51.91 -23.36 -9.16
N ALA A 9 53.14 -22.94 -8.85
CA ALA A 9 53.39 -22.04 -7.71
C ALA A 9 52.72 -20.67 -7.93
N ILE A 10 52.83 -20.11 -9.13
CA ILE A 10 52.12 -18.84 -9.50
C ILE A 10 50.61 -19.00 -9.35
N ALA A 11 50.03 -20.13 -9.82
CA ALA A 11 48.58 -20.39 -9.68
C ALA A 11 48.13 -20.36 -8.23
N LEU A 12 48.86 -20.99 -7.30
CA LEU A 12 48.55 -20.95 -5.88
C LEU A 12 48.62 -19.54 -5.30
N VAL A 13 49.68 -18.78 -5.64
CA VAL A 13 49.86 -17.38 -5.13
C VAL A 13 48.76 -16.48 -5.69
N LEU A 14 48.41 -16.60 -6.96
CA LEU A 14 47.29 -15.88 -7.56
C LEU A 14 45.97 -16.22 -6.83
N GLY A 15 45.75 -17.51 -6.50
CA GLY A 15 44.60 -17.94 -5.70
C GLY A 15 44.55 -17.27 -4.34
N VAL A 16 45.65 -17.28 -3.59
CA VAL A 16 45.73 -16.65 -2.27
C VAL A 16 45.51 -15.15 -2.34
N GLY A 17 46.15 -14.48 -3.30
CA GLY A 17 45.98 -13.03 -3.49
C GLY A 17 44.55 -12.66 -3.84
N THR A 18 43.94 -13.37 -4.81
CA THR A 18 42.53 -13.15 -5.19
C THR A 18 41.61 -13.45 -4.02
N GLY A 19 41.81 -14.56 -3.32
CA GLY A 19 41.03 -14.93 -2.14
C GLY A 19 41.09 -13.89 -1.02
N SER A 20 42.29 -13.32 -0.79
CA SER A 20 42.47 -12.27 0.21
C SER A 20 41.75 -10.97 -0.15
N VAL A 21 41.82 -10.57 -1.43
CA VAL A 21 41.08 -9.38 -1.92
C VAL A 21 39.58 -9.59 -1.85
N LEU A 22 39.10 -10.75 -2.30
CA LEU A 22 37.67 -11.08 -2.21
C LEU A 22 37.18 -11.19 -0.77
N ALA A 23 37.98 -11.76 0.14
CA ALA A 23 37.64 -11.79 1.58
C ALA A 23 37.50 -10.38 2.15
N GLY A 24 38.38 -9.45 1.77
CA GLY A 24 38.31 -8.03 2.14
C GLY A 24 37.06 -7.34 1.59
N LEU A 25 36.74 -7.54 0.33
CA LEU A 25 35.55 -6.98 -0.32
C LEU A 25 34.24 -7.55 0.28
N MET A 26 34.18 -8.86 0.49
CA MET A 26 33.00 -9.52 1.09
C MET A 26 32.81 -9.12 2.55
N SER A 27 33.86 -8.81 3.27
CA SER A 27 33.82 -8.32 4.66
C SER A 27 33.26 -6.90 4.76
N GLY A 28 33.30 -6.09 3.71
CA GLY A 28 32.71 -4.76 3.68
C GLY A 28 33.22 -3.83 4.82
N GLY A 29 34.52 -3.89 5.13
CA GLY A 29 35.12 -3.14 6.24
C GLY A 29 34.88 -3.67 7.65
N LYS A 30 34.42 -4.94 7.78
CA LYS A 30 34.10 -5.61 9.06
C LYS A 30 34.89 -6.89 9.21
N VAL A 31 34.96 -7.42 10.43
CA VAL A 31 35.49 -8.75 10.69
C VAL A 31 34.39 -9.81 10.47
N GLU A 32 34.41 -10.49 9.33
CA GLU A 32 33.37 -11.49 8.97
C GLU A 32 33.91 -12.91 9.15
N LEU A 33 33.75 -13.45 10.36
CA LEU A 33 34.24 -14.79 10.72
C LEU A 33 33.49 -15.93 9.99
N GLY A 34 32.36 -15.67 9.39
CA GLY A 34 31.64 -16.66 8.57
C GLY A 34 32.40 -17.08 7.30
N LEU A 35 33.37 -16.29 6.85
CA LEU A 35 34.27 -16.65 5.74
C LEU A 35 35.25 -17.78 6.10
N VAL A 36 35.58 -17.97 7.40
CA VAL A 36 36.53 -18.99 7.85
C VAL A 36 36.05 -20.40 7.50
N PRO A 37 34.85 -20.85 7.87
CA PRO A 37 34.36 -22.18 7.47
C PRO A 37 34.18 -22.31 5.93
N LEU A 38 33.81 -21.21 5.26
CA LEU A 38 33.73 -21.19 3.78
C LEU A 38 35.11 -21.43 3.19
N GLY A 39 36.14 -20.71 3.67
CA GLY A 39 37.52 -20.88 3.27
C GLY A 39 38.03 -22.29 3.52
N GLY A 40 37.78 -22.88 4.71
CA GLY A 40 38.12 -24.26 5.03
C GLY A 40 37.46 -25.26 4.06
N THR A 41 36.20 -25.05 3.72
CA THR A 41 35.50 -25.90 2.74
C THR A 41 36.15 -25.83 1.37
N VAL A 42 36.47 -24.61 0.89
CA VAL A 42 37.12 -24.41 -0.41
C VAL A 42 38.52 -25.00 -0.45
N VAL A 43 39.30 -24.91 0.65
CA VAL A 43 40.62 -25.61 0.81
C VAL A 43 40.44 -27.09 0.69
N ALA A 44 39.51 -27.71 1.44
CA ALA A 44 39.27 -29.15 1.38
C ALA A 44 38.88 -29.60 -0.01
N LEU A 45 37.95 -28.89 -0.68
CA LEU A 45 37.54 -29.21 -2.05
C LEU A 45 38.68 -29.03 -3.07
N GLY A 46 39.51 -27.99 -2.95
CA GLY A 46 40.68 -27.77 -3.80
C GLY A 46 41.73 -28.88 -3.63
N ALA A 47 41.98 -29.33 -2.38
CA ALA A 47 42.89 -30.43 -2.15
C ALA A 47 42.36 -31.78 -2.68
N LEU A 48 41.06 -32.08 -2.49
CA LEU A 48 40.44 -33.26 -3.10
C LEU A 48 40.43 -33.23 -4.64
N ALA A 49 40.17 -32.06 -5.23
CA ALA A 49 40.25 -31.89 -6.67
C ALA A 49 41.69 -32.11 -7.23
N LEU A 50 42.70 -31.60 -6.50
CA LEU A 50 44.12 -31.90 -6.85
C LEU A 50 44.38 -33.38 -6.83
N HIS A 51 43.95 -34.10 -5.79
CA HIS A 51 44.09 -35.57 -5.79
C HIS A 51 43.42 -36.17 -7.03
N TRP A 52 42.18 -35.84 -7.32
CA TRP A 52 41.41 -36.41 -8.44
C TRP A 52 42.07 -36.19 -9.79
N PHE A 53 42.60 -35.01 -10.08
CA PHE A 53 43.19 -34.66 -11.34
C PHE A 53 44.67 -35.11 -11.48
N THR A 54 45.30 -35.53 -10.40
CA THR A 54 46.72 -35.93 -10.41
C THR A 54 46.94 -37.40 -10.02
N ALA A 55 45.92 -38.15 -9.54
CA ALA A 55 46.06 -39.54 -9.10
C ALA A 55 46.55 -40.48 -10.21
N ASP A 56 46.06 -40.30 -11.47
CA ASP A 56 46.35 -41.18 -12.60
C ASP A 56 47.49 -40.65 -13.51
N VAL A 57 48.24 -39.64 -13.05
CA VAL A 57 49.34 -39.06 -13.80
C VAL A 57 50.56 -39.98 -13.74
N ASP A 58 50.92 -40.59 -14.87
CA ASP A 58 52.18 -41.35 -15.02
C ASP A 58 53.37 -40.38 -15.10
N PRO A 59 54.30 -40.48 -14.08
CA PRO A 59 55.49 -39.65 -14.03
C PRO A 59 56.41 -39.79 -15.23
N THR A 60 56.31 -40.91 -15.96
CA THR A 60 57.15 -41.22 -17.13
C THR A 60 56.51 -40.79 -18.45
N ASN A 61 55.19 -40.50 -18.48
CA ASN A 61 54.44 -40.15 -19.67
C ASN A 61 54.24 -38.63 -19.79
N PRO A 62 54.91 -37.95 -20.76
CA PRO A 62 54.74 -36.47 -20.94
C PRO A 62 53.34 -36.03 -21.30
N ALA A 63 52.54 -36.88 -21.96
CA ALA A 63 51.18 -36.56 -22.37
C ALA A 63 50.20 -36.46 -21.15
N THR A 64 50.27 -37.45 -20.24
CA THR A 64 49.44 -37.42 -19.03
C THR A 64 49.82 -36.25 -18.11
N GLN A 65 51.11 -35.95 -17.99
CA GLN A 65 51.62 -34.80 -17.26
C GLN A 65 51.11 -33.48 -17.87
N LEU A 66 51.11 -33.37 -19.20
CA LEU A 66 50.64 -32.12 -19.84
C LEU A 66 49.14 -31.95 -19.67
N ALA A 67 48.37 -33.01 -19.81
CA ALA A 67 46.90 -32.99 -19.62
C ALA A 67 46.49 -32.56 -18.20
N ALA A 68 47.26 -32.96 -17.18
CA ALA A 68 46.96 -32.65 -15.77
C ALA A 68 47.40 -31.23 -15.32
N VAL A 69 48.28 -30.53 -16.08
CA VAL A 69 48.81 -29.20 -15.66
C VAL A 69 47.71 -28.17 -15.45
N TRP A 70 46.79 -28.03 -16.40
CA TRP A 70 45.75 -27.01 -16.29
C TRP A 70 44.71 -27.31 -15.24
N PRO A 71 44.17 -28.55 -15.10
CA PRO A 71 43.29 -28.92 -13.98
C PRO A 71 43.95 -28.75 -12.60
N ALA A 72 45.22 -29.14 -12.47
CA ALA A 72 45.98 -28.96 -11.26
C ALA A 72 46.20 -27.47 -10.92
N ALA A 73 46.55 -26.65 -11.91
CA ALA A 73 46.69 -25.23 -11.75
C ALA A 73 45.36 -24.58 -11.30
N ALA A 74 44.23 -24.94 -11.92
CA ALA A 74 42.91 -24.46 -11.53
C ALA A 74 42.55 -24.88 -10.07
N SER A 75 42.83 -26.13 -9.69
CA SER A 75 42.63 -26.64 -8.34
C SER A 75 43.50 -25.91 -7.31
N LEU A 76 44.74 -25.56 -7.66
CA LEU A 76 45.62 -24.73 -6.82
C LEU A 76 45.13 -23.30 -6.65
N VAL A 77 44.57 -22.70 -7.70
CA VAL A 77 43.91 -21.40 -7.59
C VAL A 77 42.72 -21.48 -6.61
N VAL A 78 41.89 -22.52 -6.74
CA VAL A 78 40.74 -22.75 -5.81
C VAL A 78 41.21 -22.94 -4.37
N LEU A 79 42.26 -23.75 -4.18
CA LEU A 79 42.84 -24.00 -2.85
C LEU A 79 43.41 -22.69 -2.24
N GLY A 80 44.13 -21.93 -3.04
CA GLY A 80 44.70 -20.62 -2.63
C GLY A 80 43.60 -19.62 -2.28
N LEU A 81 42.53 -19.58 -3.08
CA LEU A 81 41.35 -18.72 -2.81
C LEU A 81 40.71 -19.07 -1.44
N GLY A 82 40.57 -20.38 -1.16
CA GLY A 82 40.09 -20.84 0.15
C GLY A 82 41.01 -20.46 1.30
N ALA A 83 42.33 -20.53 1.07
CA ALA A 83 43.31 -20.09 2.08
C ALA A 83 43.22 -18.60 2.40
N GLY A 84 42.98 -17.74 1.39
CA GLY A 84 42.72 -16.30 1.58
C GLY A 84 41.46 -16.06 2.41
N PHE A 85 40.36 -16.75 2.09
CA PHE A 85 39.10 -16.67 2.87
C PHE A 85 39.26 -17.16 4.31
N PHE A 86 40.14 -18.09 4.57
CA PHE A 86 40.40 -18.63 5.91
C PHE A 86 41.27 -17.69 6.75
N ILE A 87 42.37 -17.19 6.20
CA ILE A 87 43.41 -16.44 6.95
C ILE A 87 42.98 -15.00 7.21
N VAL A 88 42.45 -14.29 6.20
CA VAL A 88 42.19 -12.84 6.31
C VAL A 88 41.25 -12.50 7.44
N PRO A 89 40.08 -13.17 7.62
CA PRO A 89 39.16 -12.86 8.72
C PRO A 89 39.76 -13.15 10.10
N LEU A 90 40.57 -14.21 10.22
CA LEU A 90 41.22 -14.55 11.48
C LEU A 90 42.24 -13.51 11.91
N VAL A 91 43.09 -13.04 10.99
CA VAL A 91 44.06 -11.97 11.26
C VAL A 91 43.33 -10.65 11.62
N ALA A 92 42.26 -10.31 10.86
CA ALA A 92 41.45 -9.13 11.14
C ALA A 92 40.79 -9.23 12.54
N PHE A 93 40.26 -10.40 12.91
CA PHE A 93 39.69 -10.64 14.23
C PHE A 93 40.68 -10.46 15.36
N GLN A 94 41.91 -11.02 15.20
CA GLN A 94 42.98 -10.85 16.16
C GLN A 94 43.34 -9.37 16.34
N GLN A 95 43.39 -8.60 15.28
CA GLN A 95 43.70 -7.18 15.32
C GLN A 95 42.57 -6.37 15.97
N ASP A 96 41.31 -6.66 15.66
CA ASP A 96 40.15 -5.94 16.16
C ASP A 96 39.92 -6.16 17.66
N ARG A 97 40.00 -7.41 18.11
CA ARG A 97 39.74 -7.81 19.51
C ARG A 97 40.91 -7.54 20.48
N SER A 98 42.10 -7.33 19.96
CA SER A 98 43.29 -7.09 20.80
C SER A 98 43.32 -5.65 21.34
N GLN A 99 43.51 -5.53 22.68
CA GLN A 99 43.72 -4.22 23.31
C GLN A 99 44.97 -3.56 22.74
N ARG A 100 44.92 -2.25 22.50
CA ARG A 100 46.06 -1.47 21.92
C ARG A 100 47.38 -1.73 22.60
N LYS A 101 47.40 -1.87 23.95
CA LYS A 101 48.62 -2.13 24.75
C LYS A 101 49.19 -3.54 24.57
N THR A 102 48.40 -4.55 24.23
CA THR A 102 48.84 -5.94 24.15
C THR A 102 48.85 -6.48 22.71
N ARG A 103 48.32 -5.72 21.73
CA ARG A 103 48.17 -6.14 20.33
C ARG A 103 49.47 -6.64 19.71
N GLY A 104 50.58 -5.91 19.90
CA GLY A 104 51.87 -6.34 19.36
C GLY A 104 52.33 -7.69 19.89
N ARG A 105 52.15 -7.98 21.20
CA ARG A 105 52.52 -9.26 21.80
C ARG A 105 51.62 -10.41 21.27
N ILE A 106 50.32 -10.16 21.10
CA ILE A 106 49.41 -11.19 20.60
C ILE A 106 49.75 -11.54 19.15
N LEU A 107 49.99 -10.55 18.30
CA LEU A 107 50.38 -10.77 16.90
C LEU A 107 51.74 -11.45 16.79
N ALA A 108 52.70 -11.07 17.60
CA ALA A 108 54.02 -11.71 17.64
C ALA A 108 53.91 -13.21 18.09
N ALA A 109 53.13 -13.51 19.12
CA ALA A 109 52.86 -14.87 19.54
C ALA A 109 52.14 -15.70 18.46
N ALA A 110 51.14 -15.15 17.79
CA ALA A 110 50.47 -15.81 16.70
C ALA A 110 51.38 -16.10 15.51
N ASN A 111 52.23 -15.16 15.14
CA ASN A 111 53.24 -15.35 14.11
C ASN A 111 54.26 -16.42 14.51
N PHE A 112 54.75 -16.40 15.77
CA PHE A 112 55.68 -17.44 16.28
C PHE A 112 55.06 -18.84 16.17
N ILE A 113 53.79 -19.02 16.61
CA ILE A 113 53.07 -20.27 16.50
C ILE A 113 52.94 -20.70 15.03
N SER A 114 52.57 -19.76 14.13
CA SER A 114 52.45 -20.04 12.70
C SER A 114 53.74 -20.51 12.07
N PHE A 115 54.88 -19.88 12.34
CA PHE A 115 56.18 -20.30 11.87
C PHE A 115 56.59 -21.64 12.47
N SER A 116 56.34 -21.86 13.75
CA SER A 116 56.62 -23.15 14.38
C SER A 116 55.81 -24.29 13.74
N MET A 117 54.55 -24.07 13.44
CA MET A 117 53.69 -25.03 12.75
C MET A 117 54.11 -25.24 11.28
N MET A 118 54.67 -24.23 10.61
CA MET A 118 55.28 -24.43 9.27
C MET A 118 56.50 -25.38 9.34
N ILE A 119 57.36 -25.27 10.37
CA ILE A 119 58.46 -26.19 10.56
C ILE A 119 57.98 -27.61 10.84
N VAL A 120 56.96 -27.76 11.70
CA VAL A 120 56.34 -29.08 11.99
C VAL A 120 55.76 -29.67 10.70
N SER A 121 55.06 -28.86 9.89
CA SER A 121 54.50 -29.29 8.60
C SER A 121 55.60 -29.72 7.61
N ALA A 122 56.72 -29.00 7.52
CA ALA A 122 57.83 -29.36 6.67
C ALA A 122 58.50 -30.70 7.13
N VAL A 123 58.72 -30.90 8.42
CA VAL A 123 59.20 -32.16 8.96
C VAL A 123 58.21 -33.28 8.68
N MET A 124 56.94 -33.07 8.92
CA MET A 124 55.90 -34.07 8.63
C MET A 124 55.85 -34.43 7.14
N PHE A 125 55.96 -33.44 6.25
CA PHE A 125 56.06 -33.65 4.82
C PHE A 125 57.28 -34.52 4.44
N TYR A 126 58.47 -34.23 5.01
CA TYR A 126 59.69 -35.03 4.79
C TYR A 126 59.49 -36.48 5.28
N VAL A 127 58.93 -36.70 6.45
CA VAL A 127 58.69 -38.03 7.02
C VAL A 127 57.73 -38.84 6.14
N VAL A 128 56.64 -38.25 5.60
CA VAL A 128 55.67 -39.02 4.82
C VAL A 128 56.14 -39.25 3.40
N THR A 129 57.04 -38.41 2.84
CA THR A 129 57.64 -38.59 1.47
C THR A 129 58.90 -39.44 1.50
N GLU A 130 59.90 -39.08 2.30
CA GLU A 130 61.27 -39.65 2.28
C GLU A 130 61.51 -40.57 3.49
N GLY A 131 60.77 -40.38 4.60
CA GLY A 131 60.97 -41.03 5.88
C GLY A 131 60.39 -42.47 6.06
N GLY A 132 60.08 -43.15 4.92
CA GLY A 132 59.66 -44.56 4.92
C GLY A 132 58.17 -44.81 4.57
N PHE A 133 57.31 -43.80 4.52
CA PHE A 133 55.93 -43.97 4.11
C PHE A 133 55.76 -43.90 2.59
N GLY A 134 56.63 -43.18 1.84
CA GLY A 134 56.67 -43.11 0.39
C GLY A 134 55.36 -42.53 -0.26
N TRP A 135 54.66 -41.64 0.43
CA TRP A 135 53.43 -41.09 -0.09
C TRP A 135 53.67 -40.26 -1.35
N SER A 136 52.83 -40.52 -2.35
CA SER A 136 52.82 -39.69 -3.56
C SER A 136 52.15 -38.34 -3.30
N ALA A 137 52.46 -37.36 -4.15
CA ALA A 137 51.85 -36.03 -4.05
C ALA A 137 50.29 -36.07 -4.08
N PRO A 138 49.67 -36.90 -4.96
CA PRO A 138 48.19 -37.05 -4.89
C PRO A 138 47.68 -37.58 -3.55
N THR A 139 48.40 -38.52 -2.93
CA THR A 139 48.04 -39.07 -1.58
C THR A 139 48.11 -38.01 -0.50
N ILE A 140 49.12 -37.13 -0.56
CA ILE A 140 49.26 -36.00 0.39
C ILE A 140 48.08 -35.04 0.26
N PHE A 141 47.67 -34.72 -1.02
CA PHE A 141 46.52 -33.86 -1.22
C PHE A 141 45.21 -34.51 -0.69
N LEU A 142 45.02 -35.81 -0.88
CA LEU A 142 43.91 -36.55 -0.32
C LEU A 142 43.91 -36.47 1.22
N ALA A 143 45.04 -36.73 1.80
CA ALA A 143 45.20 -36.69 3.29
C ALA A 143 44.93 -35.26 3.81
N THR A 144 45.41 -34.22 3.11
CA THR A 144 45.17 -32.81 3.46
C THR A 144 43.69 -32.48 3.36
N GLY A 145 43.04 -32.89 2.28
CA GLY A 145 41.60 -32.64 2.08
C GLY A 145 40.75 -33.29 3.16
N ILE A 146 41.00 -34.57 3.45
CA ILE A 146 40.32 -35.31 4.51
C ILE A 146 40.67 -34.74 5.89
N GLY A 147 41.93 -34.43 6.17
CA GLY A 147 42.37 -33.82 7.41
C GLY A 147 41.83 -32.43 7.70
N THR A 148 41.42 -31.72 6.67
CA THR A 148 40.76 -30.42 6.83
C THR A 148 39.31 -30.54 7.34
N ILE A 149 38.66 -31.69 7.12
CA ILE A 149 37.25 -31.91 7.51
C ILE A 149 37.06 -31.84 9.05
N PRO A 150 37.86 -32.53 9.89
CA PRO A 150 37.74 -32.38 11.35
C PRO A 150 37.97 -30.96 11.84
N ILE A 151 38.92 -30.24 11.22
CA ILE A 151 39.17 -28.81 11.52
C ILE A 151 37.94 -27.98 11.15
N LEU A 152 37.36 -28.24 10.01
CA LEU A 152 36.12 -27.53 9.57
C LEU A 152 34.95 -27.80 10.54
N VAL A 153 34.76 -29.04 10.95
CA VAL A 153 33.73 -29.43 11.96
C VAL A 153 33.97 -28.67 13.26
N TYR A 154 35.23 -28.62 13.72
CA TYR A 154 35.59 -27.87 14.92
C TYR A 154 35.30 -26.36 14.76
N VAL A 155 35.66 -25.75 13.65
CA VAL A 155 35.37 -24.34 13.35
C VAL A 155 33.85 -24.07 13.31
N LEU A 156 33.09 -24.95 12.67
CA LEU A 156 31.61 -24.86 12.62
C LEU A 156 31.00 -24.99 14.04
N TRP A 157 31.57 -25.83 14.88
CA TRP A 157 31.15 -25.98 16.28
C TRP A 157 31.51 -24.74 17.12
N LEU A 158 32.66 -24.11 16.87
CA LEU A 158 33.15 -22.94 17.60
C LEU A 158 32.41 -21.65 17.16
N LEU A 159 32.07 -21.53 15.87
CA LEU A 159 31.49 -20.33 15.25
C LEU A 159 30.12 -20.60 14.60
N PRO A 160 29.15 -21.22 15.31
CA PRO A 160 27.89 -21.63 14.66
C PRO A 160 27.07 -20.45 14.17
N GLN A 161 26.99 -19.35 14.92
CA GLN A 161 26.23 -18.17 14.54
C GLN A 161 26.81 -17.46 13.30
N ALA A 162 28.13 -17.32 13.24
CA ALA A 162 28.82 -16.70 12.12
C ALA A 162 28.67 -17.53 10.84
N SER A 163 28.77 -18.86 10.98
CA SER A 163 28.57 -19.83 9.89
C SER A 163 27.16 -19.76 9.33
N ILE A 164 26.17 -19.77 10.19
CA ILE A 164 24.74 -19.65 9.80
C ILE A 164 24.50 -18.31 9.09
N ARG A 165 24.98 -17.21 9.65
CA ARG A 165 24.86 -15.88 9.02
C ARG A 165 25.48 -15.84 7.62
N MET A 166 26.65 -16.45 7.45
CA MET A 166 27.31 -16.53 6.15
C MET A 166 26.49 -17.32 5.12
N VAL A 167 25.92 -18.47 5.55
CA VAL A 167 25.04 -19.25 4.66
C VAL A 167 23.79 -18.45 4.30
N ILE A 168 23.16 -17.80 5.28
CA ILE A 168 22.00 -16.94 5.03
C ILE A 168 22.38 -15.79 4.07
N TRP A 169 23.53 -15.16 4.30
CA TRP A 169 24.02 -14.07 3.44
C TRP A 169 24.26 -14.55 2.01
N LEU A 170 24.88 -15.72 1.82
CA LEU A 170 25.12 -16.28 0.51
C LEU A 170 23.82 -16.63 -0.23
N LEU A 171 22.91 -17.33 0.45
CA LEU A 171 21.59 -17.68 -0.10
C LEU A 171 20.75 -16.44 -0.41
N SER A 172 20.79 -15.44 0.48
CA SER A 172 20.08 -14.20 0.24
C SER A 172 20.59 -13.46 -1.00
N ARG A 173 21.89 -13.52 -1.31
CA ARG A 173 22.47 -12.94 -2.52
C ARG A 173 22.10 -13.67 -3.81
N VAL A 174 21.76 -14.95 -3.74
CA VAL A 174 21.25 -15.71 -4.87
C VAL A 174 19.79 -15.39 -5.15
N VAL A 175 18.99 -15.23 -4.08
CA VAL A 175 17.54 -15.01 -4.18
C VAL A 175 17.20 -13.53 -4.24
N TYR A 176 17.93 -12.70 -3.47
CA TYR A 176 17.67 -11.27 -3.30
C TYR A 176 18.87 -10.40 -3.67
N ARG A 177 18.58 -9.24 -4.20
CA ARG A 177 19.56 -8.15 -4.39
C ARG A 177 19.43 -7.15 -3.26
N VAL A 178 20.07 -7.43 -2.13
CA VAL A 178 19.93 -6.65 -0.89
C VAL A 178 20.81 -5.38 -0.91
N ARG A 179 20.19 -4.23 -0.67
CA ARG A 179 20.84 -2.93 -0.43
C ARG A 179 20.57 -2.51 1.02
N VAL A 180 21.57 -2.04 1.73
CA VAL A 180 21.43 -1.59 3.13
C VAL A 180 21.92 -0.14 3.25
N PHE A 181 21.02 0.73 3.73
CA PHE A 181 21.27 2.14 3.95
C PHE A 181 21.27 2.44 5.46
N GLY A 182 22.09 3.39 5.91
CA GLY A 182 22.16 3.79 7.32
C GLY A 182 22.74 2.74 8.28
N ARG A 183 23.57 1.81 7.80
CA ARG A 183 24.16 0.73 8.60
C ARG A 183 24.94 1.21 9.83
N ASP A 184 25.57 2.38 9.74
CA ASP A 184 26.35 2.96 10.84
C ASP A 184 25.48 3.47 12.00
N ASN A 185 24.19 3.55 11.82
CA ASN A 185 23.21 3.91 12.84
C ASN A 185 22.97 2.78 13.87
N ILE A 186 23.37 1.54 13.56
CA ILE A 186 23.32 0.45 14.55
C ILE A 186 24.44 0.65 15.57
N PRO A 187 24.15 0.75 16.88
CA PRO A 187 25.16 0.96 17.89
C PRO A 187 26.24 -0.14 17.89
N ARG A 188 27.49 0.28 17.87
CA ARG A 188 28.64 -0.66 17.86
C ARG A 188 28.83 -1.40 19.20
N GLN A 189 28.38 -0.82 20.30
CA GLN A 189 28.42 -1.36 21.67
C GLN A 189 27.13 -1.02 22.40
N GLY A 190 26.83 -1.73 23.49
CA GLY A 190 25.61 -1.56 24.26
C GLY A 190 24.40 -2.26 23.66
N GLY A 191 23.32 -2.33 24.42
CA GLY A 191 22.05 -2.87 23.97
C GLY A 191 21.26 -1.88 23.11
N ALA A 192 20.42 -2.38 22.21
CA ALA A 192 19.49 -1.55 21.46
C ALA A 192 18.28 -2.39 21.03
N LEU A 193 17.13 -1.74 20.92
CA LEU A 193 15.92 -2.32 20.34
C LEU A 193 15.81 -1.90 18.88
N LEU A 194 15.90 -2.84 17.96
CA LEU A 194 15.67 -2.64 16.54
C LEU A 194 14.18 -2.85 16.26
N VAL A 195 13.53 -1.88 15.67
CA VAL A 195 12.10 -1.92 15.39
C VAL A 195 11.88 -1.87 13.89
N ALA A 196 11.31 -2.92 13.32
CA ALA A 196 11.14 -3.04 11.88
C ALA A 196 9.69 -3.38 11.50
N ASN A 197 9.26 -2.94 10.32
CA ASN A 197 8.02 -3.42 9.68
C ASN A 197 8.16 -4.89 9.27
N HIS A 198 7.03 -5.61 9.15
CA HIS A 198 6.98 -7.05 8.93
C HIS A 198 6.28 -7.43 7.62
N VAL A 199 7.05 -7.61 6.56
CA VAL A 199 6.56 -7.80 5.18
C VAL A 199 6.66 -9.25 4.69
N SER A 200 7.66 -10.00 5.20
CA SER A 200 8.00 -11.34 4.67
C SER A 200 8.56 -12.25 5.76
N TYR A 201 8.38 -13.56 5.62
CA TYR A 201 9.06 -14.55 6.48
C TYR A 201 10.60 -14.47 6.44
N MET A 202 11.15 -13.76 5.45
CA MET A 202 12.59 -13.56 5.32
C MET A 202 13.13 -12.34 6.07
N ASP A 203 12.27 -11.49 6.62
CA ASP A 203 12.67 -10.21 7.23
C ASP A 203 13.72 -10.38 8.31
N GLY A 204 13.49 -11.26 9.27
CA GLY A 204 14.45 -11.57 10.33
C GLY A 204 15.79 -12.08 9.77
N PHE A 205 15.77 -12.91 8.74
CA PHE A 205 16.99 -13.42 8.11
C PHE A 205 17.75 -12.34 7.35
N LEU A 206 17.05 -11.44 6.67
CA LEU A 206 17.66 -10.33 5.95
C LEU A 206 18.28 -9.32 6.93
N LEU A 207 17.59 -9.02 8.03
CA LEU A 207 18.14 -8.17 9.10
C LEU A 207 19.39 -8.74 9.75
N LEU A 208 19.50 -10.07 9.92
CA LEU A 208 20.73 -10.71 10.41
C LEU A 208 21.96 -10.42 9.53
N THR A 209 21.74 -10.13 8.24
CA THR A 209 22.81 -9.79 7.29
C THR A 209 23.15 -8.29 7.27
N SER A 210 22.31 -7.44 7.86
CA SER A 210 22.48 -5.99 7.86
C SER A 210 23.47 -5.49 8.92
N SER A 211 23.73 -6.25 9.99
CA SER A 211 24.62 -5.91 11.12
C SER A 211 25.84 -6.79 11.22
N SER A 212 26.94 -6.26 11.76
CA SER A 212 28.12 -7.05 12.17
C SER A 212 27.91 -7.74 13.52
N ARG A 213 26.99 -7.20 14.35
CA ARG A 213 26.67 -7.77 15.67
C ARG A 213 25.55 -8.79 15.53
N PRO A 214 25.51 -9.84 16.36
CA PRO A 214 24.37 -10.74 16.44
C PRO A 214 23.09 -9.97 16.79
N ILE A 215 21.99 -10.25 16.08
CA ILE A 215 20.66 -9.71 16.36
C ILE A 215 19.79 -10.86 16.84
N ARG A 216 19.11 -10.68 17.98
CA ARG A 216 18.12 -11.63 18.47
C ARG A 216 16.73 -11.18 18.07
N CYS A 217 16.09 -11.93 17.18
CA CYS A 217 14.74 -11.60 16.74
C CYS A 217 13.69 -12.15 17.71
N VAL A 218 12.65 -11.37 17.98
CA VAL A 218 11.42 -11.87 18.61
C VAL A 218 10.55 -12.43 17.49
N ALA A 219 10.18 -13.71 17.57
CA ALA A 219 9.43 -14.37 16.51
C ALA A 219 8.37 -15.34 17.04
N TYR A 220 7.32 -15.55 16.24
CA TYR A 220 6.18 -16.38 16.62
C TYR A 220 6.57 -17.86 16.78
N ALA A 221 6.29 -18.44 17.94
CA ALA A 221 6.80 -19.75 18.35
C ALA A 221 6.37 -20.90 17.43
N ASP A 222 5.19 -20.84 16.82
CA ASP A 222 4.71 -21.91 15.93
C ASP A 222 5.46 -21.94 14.60
N HIS A 223 5.96 -20.79 14.12
CA HIS A 223 6.83 -20.75 12.96
C HIS A 223 8.25 -21.25 13.27
N ILE A 224 8.74 -21.00 14.49
CA ILE A 224 10.06 -21.43 14.96
C ILE A 224 10.14 -22.96 15.08
N ASN A 225 9.06 -23.61 15.47
CA ASN A 225 9.03 -25.06 15.76
C ASN A 225 8.78 -25.95 14.54
N ARG A 226 8.58 -25.37 13.36
CA ARG A 226 8.42 -26.12 12.10
C ARG A 226 9.76 -26.69 11.62
N PHE A 227 9.71 -27.91 11.07
CA PHE A 227 10.76 -28.75 10.46
C PHE A 227 12.13 -28.09 10.25
N GLY A 228 13.13 -28.51 11.01
CA GLY A 228 14.55 -28.14 10.82
C GLY A 228 14.92 -26.73 11.30
N ILE A 229 13.99 -25.81 11.42
CA ILE A 229 14.22 -24.40 11.79
C ILE A 229 14.45 -24.26 13.30
N ALA A 230 13.85 -25.12 14.12
CA ALA A 230 13.94 -25.03 15.58
C ALA A 230 15.37 -25.08 16.13
N LYS A 231 16.25 -25.86 15.51
CA LYS A 231 17.67 -25.96 15.92
C LYS A 231 18.43 -24.70 15.50
N LEU A 232 18.12 -24.17 14.32
CA LEU A 232 18.69 -22.95 13.77
C LEU A 232 18.31 -21.72 14.62
N THR A 233 17.03 -21.54 14.93
CA THR A 233 16.52 -20.41 15.71
C THR A 233 17.04 -20.42 17.16
N ARG A 234 17.21 -21.62 17.74
CA ARG A 234 17.81 -21.78 19.07
C ARG A 234 19.28 -21.35 19.10
N VAL A 235 20.07 -21.70 18.07
CA VAL A 235 21.48 -21.27 17.95
C VAL A 235 21.58 -19.77 17.73
N MET A 236 20.63 -19.19 16.97
CA MET A 236 20.56 -17.75 16.72
C MET A 236 20.00 -16.94 17.91
N GLY A 237 19.55 -17.62 18.99
CA GLY A 237 19.03 -16.98 20.18
C GLY A 237 17.68 -16.27 19.97
N VAL A 238 16.86 -16.75 19.03
CA VAL A 238 15.53 -16.19 18.77
C VAL A 238 14.65 -16.29 20.02
N ILE A 239 13.94 -15.23 20.37
CA ILE A 239 13.04 -15.16 21.52
C ILE A 239 11.63 -15.53 21.03
N PRO A 240 11.07 -16.66 21.50
CA PRO A 240 9.74 -17.10 21.08
C PRO A 240 8.64 -16.25 21.73
N ILE A 241 7.62 -15.86 20.95
CA ILE A 241 6.39 -15.21 21.42
C ILE A 241 5.17 -15.95 20.87
N ARG A 242 4.09 -16.05 21.66
CA ARG A 242 2.79 -16.58 21.24
C ARG A 242 1.65 -15.73 21.78
N ASN A 243 0.75 -15.31 20.92
CA ASN A 243 -0.44 -14.57 21.32
C ASN A 243 -1.50 -15.49 21.96
N THR A 244 -1.49 -16.79 21.62
CA THR A 244 -2.44 -17.80 22.12
C THR A 244 -2.17 -18.27 23.54
N ASP A 245 -0.95 -18.10 24.06
CA ASP A 245 -0.56 -18.59 25.41
C ASP A 245 -1.02 -17.66 26.56
N GLY A 246 -1.76 -16.60 26.22
CA GLY A 246 -2.32 -15.62 27.15
C GLY A 246 -1.33 -14.52 27.56
N PRO A 247 -1.83 -13.47 28.28
CA PRO A 247 -1.03 -12.26 28.58
C PRO A 247 0.25 -12.51 29.39
N ARG A 248 0.26 -13.52 30.25
CA ARG A 248 1.45 -13.85 31.08
C ARG A 248 2.63 -14.33 30.23
N ALA A 249 2.38 -15.14 29.21
CA ALA A 249 3.43 -15.67 28.32
C ALA A 249 4.03 -14.54 27.46
N ILE A 250 3.20 -13.64 26.96
CA ILE A 250 3.65 -12.44 26.22
C ILE A 250 4.57 -11.60 27.10
N VAL A 251 4.17 -11.31 28.34
CA VAL A 251 4.99 -10.55 29.28
C VAL A 251 6.32 -11.26 29.58
N GLN A 252 6.34 -12.58 29.65
CA GLN A 252 7.57 -13.33 29.86
C GLN A 252 8.53 -13.20 28.66
N SER A 253 8.04 -13.27 27.43
CA SER A 253 8.83 -13.06 26.22
C SER A 253 9.39 -11.64 26.14
N LEU A 254 8.59 -10.64 26.47
CA LEU A 254 9.04 -9.24 26.54
C LEU A 254 10.09 -9.02 27.64
N ARG A 255 9.99 -9.69 28.79
CA ARG A 255 11.03 -9.68 29.84
C ARG A 255 12.34 -10.32 29.37
N GLN A 256 12.28 -11.41 28.60
CA GLN A 256 13.48 -12.00 27.98
C GLN A 256 14.13 -11.05 26.97
N ALA A 257 13.33 -10.37 26.16
CA ALA A 257 13.82 -9.35 25.23
C ALA A 257 14.50 -8.19 25.97
N ARG A 258 13.87 -7.69 27.04
CA ARG A 258 14.44 -6.67 27.94
C ARG A 258 15.78 -7.11 28.52
N ALA A 259 15.84 -8.29 29.12
CA ALA A 259 17.08 -8.82 29.72
C ALA A 259 18.22 -8.94 28.68
N ALA A 260 17.91 -9.25 27.43
CA ALA A 260 18.91 -9.29 26.36
C ALA A 260 19.41 -7.86 26.01
N VAL A 261 18.53 -6.86 25.95
CA VAL A 261 18.94 -5.45 25.77
C VAL A 261 19.81 -4.96 26.95
N GLU A 262 19.42 -5.27 28.19
CA GLU A 262 20.19 -4.95 29.39
C GLU A 262 21.58 -5.60 29.39
N ALA A 263 21.69 -6.82 28.85
CA ALA A 263 22.96 -7.52 28.67
C ALA A 263 23.84 -6.95 27.55
N GLY A 264 23.37 -5.89 26.88
CA GLY A 264 24.11 -5.22 25.81
C GLY A 264 23.92 -5.85 24.43
N GLU A 265 22.91 -6.67 24.23
CA GLU A 265 22.63 -7.34 22.95
C GLU A 265 21.71 -6.48 22.07
N LEU A 266 21.71 -6.76 20.75
CA LEU A 266 20.74 -6.20 19.81
C LEU A 266 19.51 -7.11 19.77
N VAL A 267 18.34 -6.54 20.06
CA VAL A 267 17.07 -7.25 19.97
C VAL A 267 16.26 -6.63 18.85
N CYS A 268 15.70 -7.44 17.95
CA CYS A 268 14.80 -6.99 16.90
C CYS A 268 13.39 -7.47 17.18
N ILE A 269 12.43 -6.54 17.08
CA ILE A 269 11.01 -6.83 17.18
C ILE A 269 10.28 -6.31 15.94
N PHE A 270 9.24 -7.05 15.55
CA PHE A 270 8.24 -6.62 14.56
C PHE A 270 6.97 -6.28 15.33
N PRO A 271 6.76 -5.00 15.68
CA PRO A 271 5.72 -4.62 16.63
C PRO A 271 4.30 -4.72 16.07
N GLU A 272 4.14 -4.95 14.78
CA GLU A 272 2.88 -5.30 14.12
C GLU A 272 2.30 -6.64 14.61
N GLY A 273 3.16 -7.52 15.18
CA GLY A 273 2.76 -8.80 15.75
C GLY A 273 2.39 -9.88 14.73
N GLN A 274 2.29 -9.54 13.47
CA GLN A 274 2.00 -10.43 12.34
C GLN A 274 2.65 -9.90 11.06
N LEU A 275 2.71 -10.75 10.02
CA LEU A 275 3.13 -10.30 8.69
C LEU A 275 2.06 -9.38 8.11
N THR A 276 2.47 -8.29 7.48
CA THR A 276 1.52 -7.45 6.75
C THR A 276 0.83 -8.25 5.65
N HIS A 277 -0.47 -8.07 5.54
CA HIS A 277 -1.28 -8.67 4.48
C HIS A 277 -1.55 -7.70 3.34
N SER A 278 -1.28 -6.43 3.57
CA SER A 278 -1.46 -5.32 2.63
C SER A 278 -0.16 -4.80 2.01
N GLY A 279 1.01 -5.20 2.55
CA GLY A 279 2.32 -4.65 2.17
C GLY A 279 2.68 -3.36 2.92
N HIS A 280 1.77 -2.83 3.73
CA HIS A 280 1.97 -1.59 4.51
C HIS A 280 2.34 -1.86 5.95
N VAL A 281 2.89 -0.83 6.61
CA VAL A 281 3.21 -0.86 8.03
C VAL A 281 1.92 -0.75 8.84
N GLU A 282 1.57 -1.82 9.54
CA GLU A 282 0.40 -1.87 10.41
C GLU A 282 0.62 -1.11 11.73
N GLN A 283 -0.39 -1.13 12.60
CA GLN A 283 -0.25 -0.51 13.92
C GLN A 283 0.75 -1.27 14.78
N PHE A 284 1.50 -0.53 15.60
CA PHE A 284 2.48 -1.09 16.51
C PHE A 284 1.86 -1.38 17.88
N HIS A 285 2.07 -2.57 18.40
CA HIS A 285 1.60 -2.94 19.72
C HIS A 285 2.42 -2.25 20.83
N ARG A 286 1.74 -1.63 21.80
CA ARG A 286 2.34 -0.95 22.97
C ARG A 286 3.29 -1.83 23.79
N GLY A 287 3.15 -3.14 23.70
CA GLY A 287 4.02 -4.10 24.40
C GLY A 287 5.51 -3.92 24.14
N MET A 288 5.91 -3.40 22.96
CA MET A 288 7.30 -3.16 22.63
C MET A 288 7.98 -2.15 23.55
N MET A 289 7.26 -1.12 24.02
CA MET A 289 7.82 -0.10 24.91
C MET A 289 8.30 -0.67 26.25
N LYS A 290 7.67 -1.74 26.73
CA LYS A 290 8.08 -2.44 27.97
C LYS A 290 9.46 -3.08 27.89
N ILE A 291 10.04 -3.23 26.68
CA ILE A 291 11.39 -3.77 26.48
C ILE A 291 12.44 -2.74 26.88
N VAL A 292 12.20 -1.47 26.57
CA VAL A 292 13.17 -0.37 26.79
C VAL A 292 12.78 0.59 27.93
N ASP A 293 11.60 0.45 28.49
CA ASP A 293 11.09 1.30 29.56
C ASP A 293 12.08 1.36 30.75
N GLY A 294 12.54 2.57 31.08
CA GLY A 294 13.54 2.80 32.13
C GLY A 294 14.97 2.29 31.82
N LEU A 295 15.27 1.94 30.56
CA LEU A 295 16.63 1.59 30.12
C LEU A 295 17.27 2.73 29.35
N ASP A 296 18.56 2.93 29.53
CA ASP A 296 19.37 3.79 28.65
C ASP A 296 19.80 3.01 27.39
N ALA A 297 18.79 2.56 26.63
CA ALA A 297 18.99 1.80 25.41
C ALA A 297 18.18 2.43 24.26
N PRO A 298 18.83 2.78 23.14
CA PRO A 298 18.13 3.43 22.03
C PRO A 298 17.22 2.47 21.28
N ILE A 299 16.14 3.03 20.71
CA ILE A 299 15.34 2.38 19.68
C ILE A 299 15.90 2.78 18.32
N VAL A 300 16.17 1.80 17.46
CA VAL A 300 16.63 2.02 16.09
C VAL A 300 15.52 1.63 15.13
N PRO A 301 14.86 2.60 14.47
CA PRO A 301 13.83 2.32 13.50
C PRO A 301 14.44 1.74 12.23
N ILE A 302 13.77 0.76 11.63
CA ILE A 302 14.20 0.10 10.39
C ILE A 302 12.98 -0.03 9.47
N TYR A 303 13.17 0.30 8.19
CA TYR A 303 12.17 0.09 7.15
C TYR A 303 12.68 -0.93 6.13
N LEU A 304 11.91 -2.00 5.93
CA LEU A 304 12.15 -3.02 4.92
C LEU A 304 11.29 -2.70 3.70
N ASP A 305 11.95 -2.37 2.60
CA ASP A 305 11.31 -1.97 1.35
C ASP A 305 11.51 -3.01 0.24
N GLU A 306 10.62 -2.96 -0.76
CA GLU A 306 10.62 -3.83 -1.94
C GLU A 306 10.39 -5.33 -1.64
N LEU A 307 10.11 -5.75 -0.40
CA LEU A 307 9.89 -7.17 -0.03
C LEU A 307 8.49 -7.68 -0.36
N TRP A 308 7.52 -6.78 -0.52
CA TRP A 308 6.18 -7.14 -0.95
C TRP A 308 6.20 -7.65 -2.39
N GLY A 309 5.55 -8.77 -2.64
CA GLY A 309 5.66 -9.47 -3.93
C GLY A 309 6.80 -10.48 -4.03
N SER A 310 7.68 -10.59 -3.02
CA SER A 310 8.71 -11.63 -2.97
C SER A 310 8.10 -13.02 -2.73
N ILE A 311 8.89 -14.09 -2.93
CA ILE A 311 8.45 -15.50 -2.77
C ILE A 311 7.80 -15.75 -1.40
N PHE A 312 8.27 -15.09 -0.36
CA PHE A 312 7.91 -15.34 1.04
C PHE A 312 7.01 -14.25 1.64
N SER A 313 6.48 -13.31 0.84
CA SER A 313 5.47 -12.33 1.25
C SER A 313 4.06 -12.87 1.03
N HIS A 314 3.05 -12.26 1.68
CA HIS A 314 1.64 -12.68 1.57
C HIS A 314 0.93 -12.20 0.31
N GLU A 315 1.60 -11.50 -0.59
CA GLU A 315 0.99 -11.03 -1.85
C GLU A 315 0.26 -12.17 -2.59
N GLY A 316 -0.98 -11.94 -2.96
CA GLY A 316 -1.83 -12.93 -3.65
C GLY A 316 -2.31 -14.09 -2.78
N GLY A 317 -2.40 -13.91 -1.46
CA GLY A 317 -2.96 -14.89 -0.52
C GLY A 317 -2.12 -16.16 -0.32
N ARG A 318 -0.92 -16.25 -0.90
CA ARG A 318 0.00 -17.39 -0.78
C ARG A 318 1.37 -16.92 -0.36
N SER A 319 1.87 -17.41 0.76
CA SER A 319 3.17 -17.03 1.33
C SER A 319 4.33 -17.97 0.96
N LEU A 320 4.08 -19.05 0.24
CA LEU A 320 5.08 -20.05 -0.16
C LEU A 320 4.72 -20.63 -1.53
N TRP A 321 5.76 -21.07 -2.29
CA TRP A 321 5.60 -21.73 -3.60
C TRP A 321 5.02 -20.86 -4.73
N LYS A 322 5.28 -19.54 -4.68
CA LYS A 322 5.04 -18.68 -5.83
C LYS A 322 6.34 -18.38 -6.58
N MET A 323 6.27 -18.31 -7.90
CA MET A 323 7.43 -17.92 -8.71
C MET A 323 7.71 -16.43 -8.52
N PRO A 324 8.95 -16.03 -8.23
CA PRO A 324 9.29 -14.62 -8.11
C PRO A 324 9.14 -13.93 -9.46
N LYS A 325 8.55 -12.73 -9.45
CA LYS A 325 8.40 -11.90 -10.66
C LYS A 325 9.75 -11.39 -11.19
N ARG A 326 10.79 -11.40 -10.35
CA ARG A 326 12.16 -10.98 -10.66
C ARG A 326 13.17 -11.92 -10.02
N TRP A 327 14.32 -12.07 -10.64
CA TRP A 327 15.42 -12.85 -10.11
C TRP A 327 16.77 -12.21 -10.44
N PRO A 328 17.63 -11.89 -9.47
CA PRO A 328 17.37 -11.84 -8.02
C PRO A 328 16.39 -10.73 -7.65
N TYR A 329 15.55 -10.96 -6.61
CA TYR A 329 14.53 -10.02 -6.18
C TYR A 329 15.15 -8.82 -5.44
N PRO A 330 14.85 -7.56 -5.82
CA PRO A 330 15.41 -6.40 -5.14
C PRO A 330 14.86 -6.25 -3.73
N VAL A 331 15.68 -5.82 -2.79
CA VAL A 331 15.31 -5.52 -1.40
C VAL A 331 16.15 -4.38 -0.89
N SER A 332 15.53 -3.39 -0.26
CA SER A 332 16.20 -2.29 0.42
C SER A 332 15.92 -2.32 1.93
N ILE A 333 16.96 -2.14 2.74
CA ILE A 333 16.87 -2.05 4.20
C ILE A 333 17.34 -0.65 4.60
N HIS A 334 16.43 0.16 5.13
CA HIS A 334 16.70 1.51 5.58
C HIS A 334 16.76 1.53 7.10
N ILE A 335 17.91 1.94 7.68
CA ILE A 335 18.16 1.97 9.11
C ILE A 335 18.26 3.44 9.52
N GLY A 336 17.33 3.89 10.35
CA GLY A 336 17.25 5.26 10.84
C GLY A 336 18.21 5.58 11.98
N GLN A 337 18.24 6.87 12.33
CA GLN A 337 19.00 7.31 13.49
C GLN A 337 18.39 6.71 14.77
N PRO A 338 19.23 6.36 15.75
CA PRO A 338 18.74 5.91 17.05
C PRO A 338 17.87 6.98 17.72
N CYS A 339 16.68 6.60 18.14
CA CYS A 339 15.76 7.42 18.93
C CYS A 339 16.00 7.13 20.41
N ASN A 340 16.36 8.15 21.19
CA ASN A 340 16.49 8.04 22.62
C ASN A 340 15.18 8.51 23.27
N CYS A 341 14.51 7.62 24.01
CA CYS A 341 13.29 7.90 24.77
C CYS A 341 12.11 8.46 23.93
N PRO A 342 11.57 7.69 22.95
CA PRO A 342 10.32 8.09 22.32
C PRO A 342 9.19 8.07 23.37
N GLU A 343 8.32 9.06 23.33
CA GLU A 343 7.22 9.21 24.30
C GLU A 343 6.10 8.23 24.05
N SER A 344 5.91 7.85 22.78
CA SER A 344 4.81 6.96 22.36
C SER A 344 5.25 5.89 21.35
N VAL A 345 4.41 4.88 21.16
CA VAL A 345 4.56 3.85 20.13
C VAL A 345 4.39 4.47 18.74
N GLU A 346 3.54 5.45 18.63
CA GLU A 346 3.22 6.21 17.43
C GLU A 346 4.45 6.97 16.92
N ASP A 347 5.28 7.54 17.82
CA ASP A 347 6.55 8.18 17.44
C ASP A 347 7.53 7.20 16.81
N VAL A 348 7.60 5.98 17.38
CA VAL A 348 8.46 4.93 16.81
C VAL A 348 7.93 4.48 15.45
N ARG A 349 6.60 4.33 15.30
CA ARG A 349 5.97 4.00 14.02
C ARG A 349 6.20 5.09 12.99
N ALA A 350 6.05 6.35 13.37
CA ALA A 350 6.33 7.49 12.49
C ALA A 350 7.80 7.53 12.07
N ALA A 351 8.73 7.24 12.99
CA ALA A 351 10.15 7.13 12.67
C ALA A 351 10.46 5.99 11.68
N VAL A 352 9.79 4.85 11.78
CA VAL A 352 9.90 3.75 10.80
C VAL A 352 9.34 4.17 9.44
N LEU A 353 8.16 4.77 9.40
CA LEU A 353 7.53 5.25 8.17
C LEU A 353 8.33 6.37 7.48
N ALA A 354 8.99 7.24 8.24
CA ALA A 354 9.85 8.30 7.70
C ALA A 354 11.08 7.77 6.94
N LEU A 355 11.42 6.49 7.13
CA LEU A 355 12.52 5.84 6.40
C LEU A 355 12.07 5.25 5.06
N ALA A 356 10.77 5.21 4.79
CA ALA A 356 10.27 4.76 3.49
C ALA A 356 10.85 5.66 2.39
N PRO A 357 11.56 5.12 1.40
CA PRO A 357 12.23 5.94 0.37
C PRO A 357 11.24 6.67 -0.55
N ASN A 358 9.99 6.23 -0.54
CA ASN A 358 8.84 6.93 -1.13
C ASN A 358 7.58 6.40 -0.43
N PRO A 359 6.69 7.24 0.10
CA PRO A 359 5.46 6.79 0.73
C PRO A 359 4.43 6.22 -0.26
N ARG A 360 4.86 5.85 -1.45
CA ARG A 360 4.01 5.43 -2.58
C ARG A 360 4.15 3.93 -2.82
N THR A 361 3.04 3.25 -2.76
CA THR A 361 2.89 1.79 -2.85
C THR A 361 2.69 1.28 -4.27
N HIS A 362 2.98 0.01 -4.51
CA HIS A 362 2.93 -0.61 -5.82
C HIS A 362 1.69 -1.49 -5.98
N LEU A 363 1.03 -1.44 -7.14
CA LEU A 363 -0.04 -2.39 -7.49
C LEU A 363 0.51 -3.82 -7.64
N PRO A 364 -0.21 -4.83 -7.12
CA PRO A 364 0.09 -6.23 -7.39
C PRO A 364 0.05 -6.51 -8.90
N GLY A 365 1.16 -6.99 -9.45
CA GLY A 365 1.25 -7.30 -10.88
C GLY A 365 2.03 -6.29 -11.73
N THR A 366 2.27 -5.07 -11.23
CA THR A 366 3.24 -4.17 -11.88
C THR A 366 4.65 -4.49 -11.39
N PRO A 367 5.65 -4.48 -12.27
CA PRO A 367 7.03 -4.57 -11.84
C PRO A 367 7.32 -3.41 -10.88
N PRO A 368 8.04 -3.62 -9.75
CA PRO A 368 8.55 -2.52 -8.94
C PRO A 368 9.36 -1.62 -9.85
N MET A 369 8.98 -0.35 -9.89
CA MET A 369 9.62 0.61 -10.78
C MET A 369 10.95 1.05 -10.19
N ALA A 370 11.92 1.33 -11.06
CA ALA A 370 13.11 2.05 -10.66
C ALA A 370 12.69 3.37 -9.99
N PRO A 371 13.47 3.90 -9.03
CA PRO A 371 13.13 5.11 -8.28
C PRO A 371 12.72 6.32 -9.15
N ASP A 372 13.10 6.30 -10.43
CA ASP A 372 12.91 7.38 -11.39
C ASP A 372 11.72 7.15 -12.37
N GLN A 373 10.88 6.11 -12.16
CA GLN A 373 9.76 5.86 -13.08
C GLN A 373 8.40 6.11 -12.41
N PRO A 374 7.44 6.70 -13.14
CA PRO A 374 6.11 7.04 -12.63
C PRO A 374 5.33 5.79 -12.19
N GLN A 375 4.65 5.86 -11.04
CA GLN A 375 4.15 4.70 -10.33
C GLN A 375 2.94 4.09 -11.01
N LEU A 376 1.78 4.65 -10.96
CA LEU A 376 0.63 4.17 -11.68
C LEU A 376 0.14 5.22 -12.66
N VAL A 377 0.21 4.89 -13.94
CA VAL A 377 -0.41 5.71 -14.98
C VAL A 377 -1.65 4.97 -15.49
N PRO A 378 -2.88 5.38 -15.09
CA PRO A 378 -4.12 4.72 -15.48
C PRO A 378 -4.22 4.35 -16.96
N PRO A 379 -3.89 5.19 -17.95
CA PRO A 379 -3.93 4.82 -19.36
C PRO A 379 -3.00 3.66 -19.75
N ARG A 380 -1.85 3.52 -19.08
CA ARG A 380 -0.92 2.40 -19.31
C ARG A 380 -1.45 1.11 -18.70
N GLN A 381 -2.01 1.18 -17.50
CA GLN A 381 -2.59 0.01 -16.85
C GLN A 381 -3.84 -0.47 -17.58
N LEU A 382 -4.69 0.43 -18.08
CA LEU A 382 -5.82 0.11 -18.94
C LEU A 382 -5.42 -0.79 -20.12
N ILE A 383 -4.34 -0.45 -20.84
CA ILE A 383 -3.85 -1.25 -21.96
C ILE A 383 -3.48 -2.67 -21.49
N ARG A 384 -2.77 -2.79 -20.37
CA ARG A 384 -2.35 -4.08 -19.80
C ARG A 384 -3.54 -4.92 -19.35
N THR A 385 -4.47 -4.30 -18.63
CA THR A 385 -5.68 -4.96 -18.13
C THR A 385 -6.58 -5.44 -19.26
N CYS A 386 -6.77 -4.62 -20.30
CA CYS A 386 -7.50 -5.04 -21.50
C CYS A 386 -6.84 -6.22 -22.21
N LYS A 387 -5.51 -6.24 -22.26
CA LYS A 387 -4.73 -7.36 -22.83
C LYS A 387 -4.87 -8.64 -21.99
N SER A 388 -4.77 -8.54 -20.67
CA SER A 388 -4.97 -9.66 -19.75
C SER A 388 -6.39 -10.22 -19.84
N ALA A 389 -7.40 -9.37 -19.89
CA ALA A 389 -8.79 -9.77 -20.03
C ALA A 389 -9.07 -10.47 -21.38
N GLY A 390 -8.38 -10.08 -22.45
CA GLY A 390 -8.48 -10.73 -23.75
C GLY A 390 -9.92 -10.78 -24.25
N ASN A 391 -10.46 -11.99 -24.42
CA ASN A 391 -11.83 -12.21 -24.89
C ASN A 391 -12.87 -12.26 -23.75
N ARG A 392 -12.44 -12.19 -22.46
CA ARG A 392 -13.38 -12.11 -21.33
C ARG A 392 -14.16 -10.80 -21.41
N GLN A 393 -15.44 -10.84 -21.03
CA GLN A 393 -16.26 -9.64 -20.89
C GLN A 393 -15.59 -8.68 -19.89
N LYS A 394 -15.54 -7.42 -20.24
CA LYS A 394 -14.92 -6.38 -19.40
C LYS A 394 -15.93 -5.35 -18.97
N VAL A 395 -16.75 -4.90 -19.90
CA VAL A 395 -17.81 -3.93 -19.64
C VAL A 395 -19.06 -4.31 -20.41
N SER A 396 -20.23 -4.11 -19.80
CA SER A 396 -21.54 -4.20 -20.42
C SER A 396 -22.45 -3.11 -19.91
N ASP A 397 -23.59 -2.91 -20.52
CA ASP A 397 -24.60 -1.96 -20.05
C ASP A 397 -26.03 -2.44 -20.30
N SER A 398 -26.98 -1.79 -19.65
CA SER A 398 -28.43 -2.08 -19.75
C SER A 398 -29.04 -1.91 -21.13
N SER A 399 -28.29 -1.40 -22.13
CA SER A 399 -28.72 -1.38 -23.53
C SER A 399 -28.38 -2.69 -24.28
N GLY A 400 -27.78 -3.66 -23.60
CA GLY A 400 -27.34 -4.93 -24.17
C GLY A 400 -25.98 -4.86 -24.88
N LYS A 401 -25.29 -3.72 -24.83
CA LYS A 401 -23.91 -3.60 -25.35
C LYS A 401 -22.93 -4.28 -24.40
N SER A 402 -21.99 -5.04 -24.98
CA SER A 402 -20.94 -5.71 -24.21
C SER A 402 -19.63 -5.70 -24.99
N LEU A 403 -18.53 -5.41 -24.29
CA LEU A 403 -17.19 -5.43 -24.85
C LEU A 403 -16.26 -6.31 -23.99
N SER A 404 -15.51 -7.19 -24.67
CA SER A 404 -14.38 -7.88 -24.07
C SER A 404 -13.18 -6.93 -23.95
N GLY A 405 -12.17 -7.31 -23.16
CA GLY A 405 -10.95 -6.51 -23.03
C GLY A 405 -10.33 -6.16 -24.38
N THR A 406 -10.21 -7.15 -25.29
CA THR A 406 -9.70 -6.91 -26.65
C THR A 406 -10.57 -5.92 -27.44
N ARG A 407 -11.90 -6.06 -27.37
CA ARG A 407 -12.81 -5.15 -28.10
C ARG A 407 -12.83 -3.75 -27.49
N LEU A 408 -12.74 -3.65 -26.17
CA LEU A 408 -12.65 -2.37 -25.47
C LEU A 408 -11.40 -1.62 -25.90
N LEU A 409 -10.22 -2.25 -25.89
CA LEU A 409 -8.97 -1.62 -26.32
C LEU A 409 -9.02 -1.25 -27.82
N ALA A 410 -9.55 -2.13 -28.67
CA ALA A 410 -9.70 -1.86 -30.11
C ALA A 410 -10.60 -0.64 -30.37
N GLY A 411 -11.77 -0.56 -29.68
CA GLY A 411 -12.67 0.56 -29.75
C GLY A 411 -12.06 1.88 -29.25
N THR A 412 -11.34 1.80 -28.14
CA THR A 412 -10.61 2.95 -27.55
C THR A 412 -9.58 3.52 -28.53
N VAL A 413 -8.75 2.66 -29.14
CA VAL A 413 -7.76 3.08 -30.14
C VAL A 413 -8.42 3.63 -31.41
N ALA A 414 -9.48 2.99 -31.87
CA ALA A 414 -10.21 3.44 -33.07
C ALA A 414 -10.86 4.80 -32.85
N LEU A 415 -11.52 5.00 -31.70
CA LEU A 415 -12.14 6.29 -31.35
C LEU A 415 -11.08 7.40 -31.22
N LYS A 416 -9.97 7.16 -30.53
CA LYS A 416 -8.84 8.12 -30.47
C LYS A 416 -8.43 8.59 -31.87
N ARG A 417 -8.31 7.67 -32.82
CA ARG A 417 -7.93 8.02 -34.20
C ARG A 417 -8.95 8.92 -34.90
N VAL A 418 -10.24 8.66 -34.69
CA VAL A 418 -11.32 9.52 -35.22
C VAL A 418 -11.29 10.90 -34.59
N LEU A 419 -11.18 10.97 -33.26
CA LEU A 419 -11.11 12.24 -32.52
C LEU A 419 -9.96 13.13 -33.03
N ASN A 420 -8.80 12.55 -33.30
CA ASN A 420 -7.62 13.28 -33.80
C ASN A 420 -7.67 13.60 -35.32
N ARG A 421 -8.62 13.05 -36.05
CA ARG A 421 -8.76 13.28 -37.53
C ARG A 421 -9.49 14.57 -37.89
N GLY A 422 -9.81 15.44 -36.95
CA GLY A 422 -10.43 16.72 -37.22
C GLY A 422 -11.66 17.03 -36.35
N VAL A 423 -11.85 16.26 -35.30
CA VAL A 423 -12.87 16.51 -34.28
C VAL A 423 -12.30 17.38 -33.16
N LEU A 424 -11.15 16.98 -32.61
CA LEU A 424 -10.44 17.71 -31.56
C LEU A 424 -9.18 18.36 -32.12
N SER A 425 -8.94 19.61 -31.80
CA SER A 425 -7.70 20.29 -32.17
C SER A 425 -6.53 19.86 -31.29
N ALA A 426 -5.29 20.00 -31.78
CA ALA A 426 -4.09 19.52 -31.06
C ALA A 426 -3.86 20.29 -29.74
N ASP A 427 -4.32 21.50 -29.61
CA ASP A 427 -4.20 22.36 -28.42
C ASP A 427 -5.32 22.15 -27.40
N GLU A 428 -6.37 21.41 -27.76
CA GLU A 428 -7.52 21.16 -26.90
C GLU A 428 -7.20 20.03 -25.90
N LYS A 429 -6.80 20.41 -24.69
CA LYS A 429 -6.44 19.45 -23.63
C LYS A 429 -7.66 18.95 -22.85
N MET A 430 -8.62 19.81 -22.54
CA MET A 430 -9.81 19.48 -21.76
C MET A 430 -10.99 19.25 -22.69
N VAL A 431 -11.66 18.11 -22.53
CA VAL A 431 -12.80 17.70 -23.34
C VAL A 431 -13.97 17.37 -22.44
N GLY A 432 -15.12 17.99 -22.67
CA GLY A 432 -16.35 17.71 -21.95
C GLY A 432 -16.92 16.35 -22.34
N VAL A 433 -17.41 15.60 -21.36
CA VAL A 433 -18.10 14.34 -21.55
C VAL A 433 -19.46 14.42 -20.88
N LEU A 434 -20.52 14.40 -21.70
CA LEU A 434 -21.91 14.47 -21.24
C LEU A 434 -22.61 13.15 -21.60
N ILE A 435 -22.13 12.05 -21.00
CA ILE A 435 -22.60 10.70 -21.25
C ILE A 435 -22.77 9.96 -19.90
N PRO A 436 -23.93 9.33 -19.64
CA PRO A 436 -24.14 8.59 -18.41
C PRO A 436 -23.30 7.29 -18.37
N PRO A 437 -23.24 6.60 -17.20
CA PRO A 437 -22.59 5.32 -17.07
C PRO A 437 -23.05 4.33 -18.13
N SER A 438 -22.13 3.92 -19.00
CA SER A 438 -22.40 3.06 -20.15
C SER A 438 -21.10 2.58 -20.78
N VAL A 439 -21.20 1.58 -21.65
CA VAL A 439 -20.09 1.13 -22.49
C VAL A 439 -19.54 2.28 -23.35
N GLY A 440 -20.43 3.12 -23.91
CA GLY A 440 -20.03 4.29 -24.69
C GLY A 440 -19.24 5.32 -23.89
N GLY A 441 -19.73 5.67 -22.70
CA GLY A 441 -19.03 6.58 -21.78
C GLY A 441 -17.67 6.06 -21.35
N THR A 442 -17.56 4.75 -21.12
CA THR A 442 -16.30 4.08 -20.80
C THR A 442 -15.28 4.18 -21.93
N VAL A 443 -15.68 3.89 -23.17
CA VAL A 443 -14.79 3.98 -24.35
C VAL A 443 -14.33 5.41 -24.59
N VAL A 444 -15.20 6.41 -24.38
CA VAL A 444 -14.88 7.85 -24.53
C VAL A 444 -13.83 8.27 -23.49
N ASN A 445 -14.05 7.99 -22.20
CA ASN A 445 -13.09 8.30 -21.14
C ASN A 445 -11.74 7.60 -21.39
N ALA A 446 -11.75 6.33 -21.77
CA ALA A 446 -10.55 5.56 -22.10
C ALA A 446 -9.81 6.14 -23.32
N ALA A 447 -10.52 6.58 -24.37
CA ALA A 447 -9.92 7.15 -25.57
C ALA A 447 -9.24 8.49 -25.29
N LEU A 448 -9.89 9.37 -24.54
CA LEU A 448 -9.35 10.66 -24.13
C LEU A 448 -8.09 10.48 -23.26
N SER A 449 -8.12 9.54 -22.31
CA SER A 449 -6.99 9.30 -21.42
C SER A 449 -5.75 8.77 -22.16
N ILE A 450 -5.92 7.82 -23.12
CA ILE A 450 -4.81 7.34 -23.96
C ILE A 450 -4.31 8.45 -24.91
N ASP A 451 -5.15 9.43 -25.22
CA ASP A 451 -4.80 10.59 -26.06
C ASP A 451 -4.17 11.75 -25.27
N HIS A 452 -3.84 11.55 -24.02
CA HIS A 452 -3.28 12.57 -23.12
C HIS A 452 -4.20 13.79 -22.93
N ARG A 453 -5.52 13.56 -23.02
CA ARG A 453 -6.53 14.59 -22.81
C ARG A 453 -7.24 14.36 -21.49
N VAL A 454 -7.66 15.45 -20.89
CA VAL A 454 -8.41 15.48 -19.63
C VAL A 454 -9.89 15.29 -19.94
N ALA A 455 -10.47 14.19 -19.49
CA ALA A 455 -11.90 13.95 -19.60
C ALA A 455 -12.63 14.67 -18.46
N VAL A 456 -13.43 15.69 -18.78
CA VAL A 456 -14.25 16.40 -17.80
C VAL A 456 -15.69 15.89 -17.92
N ASN A 457 -16.09 14.98 -17.03
CA ASN A 457 -17.45 14.44 -17.02
C ASN A 457 -18.38 15.50 -16.42
N LEU A 458 -19.26 16.07 -17.25
CA LEU A 458 -20.17 17.14 -16.86
C LEU A 458 -21.37 16.59 -16.07
N ASN A 459 -21.72 17.28 -14.98
CA ASN A 459 -22.84 16.89 -14.15
C ASN A 459 -24.16 17.33 -14.79
N TYR A 460 -24.84 16.40 -15.42
CA TYR A 460 -26.13 16.61 -16.12
C TYR A 460 -27.33 16.77 -15.18
N THR A 461 -27.16 16.73 -13.88
CA THR A 461 -28.22 17.02 -12.90
C THR A 461 -28.29 18.50 -12.53
N LEU A 462 -27.26 19.26 -12.89
CA LEU A 462 -27.19 20.70 -12.66
C LEU A 462 -28.01 21.49 -13.71
N SER A 463 -28.25 22.78 -13.42
CA SER A 463 -28.85 23.70 -14.38
C SER A 463 -27.90 23.96 -15.57
N ALA A 464 -28.47 24.39 -16.70
CA ALA A 464 -27.70 24.74 -17.90
C ALA A 464 -26.67 25.85 -17.60
N GLU A 465 -27.03 26.82 -16.79
CA GLU A 465 -26.15 27.94 -16.38
C GLU A 465 -24.91 27.42 -15.64
N VAL A 466 -25.10 26.52 -14.67
CA VAL A 466 -23.99 25.93 -13.89
C VAL A 466 -23.12 25.02 -14.76
N MET A 467 -23.71 24.27 -15.69
CA MET A 467 -22.94 23.46 -16.65
C MET A 467 -22.10 24.35 -17.59
N ASN A 468 -22.66 25.46 -18.08
CA ASN A 468 -21.95 26.44 -18.90
C ASN A 468 -20.81 27.11 -18.12
N PHE A 469 -21.02 27.42 -16.85
CA PHE A 469 -19.93 27.86 -15.96
C PHE A 469 -18.77 26.84 -15.91
N CYS A 470 -19.06 25.55 -15.69
CA CYS A 470 -18.02 24.49 -15.67
C CYS A 470 -17.28 24.35 -17.00
N ILE A 471 -18.00 24.46 -18.15
CA ILE A 471 -17.44 24.43 -19.50
C ILE A 471 -16.47 25.59 -19.70
N LYS A 472 -16.87 26.79 -19.32
CA LYS A 472 -16.10 28.01 -19.44
C LYS A 472 -14.87 27.99 -18.52
N ASP A 473 -15.02 27.57 -17.25
CA ASP A 473 -13.92 27.52 -16.27
C ASP A 473 -12.81 26.57 -16.70
N CYS A 474 -13.18 25.43 -17.33
CA CYS A 474 -12.23 24.50 -17.94
C CYS A 474 -11.71 24.90 -19.31
N GLY A 475 -12.29 25.91 -19.98
CA GLY A 475 -11.96 26.27 -21.37
C GLY A 475 -12.29 25.14 -22.36
N ILE A 476 -13.34 24.36 -22.11
CA ILE A 476 -13.79 23.27 -22.98
C ILE A 476 -14.34 23.84 -24.27
N LYS A 477 -13.83 23.35 -25.42
CA LYS A 477 -14.29 23.72 -26.77
C LYS A 477 -15.20 22.66 -27.38
N THR A 478 -15.08 21.41 -26.96
CA THR A 478 -15.85 20.25 -27.44
C THR A 478 -16.45 19.47 -26.31
N VAL A 479 -17.76 19.16 -26.43
CA VAL A 479 -18.49 18.27 -25.52
C VAL A 479 -18.94 17.04 -26.28
N LEU A 480 -18.45 15.86 -25.86
CA LEU A 480 -18.87 14.58 -26.42
C LEU A 480 -20.12 14.09 -25.71
N THR A 481 -21.16 13.77 -26.48
CA THR A 481 -22.46 13.31 -25.95
C THR A 481 -23.07 12.22 -26.82
N SER A 482 -24.26 11.73 -26.48
CA SER A 482 -25.03 10.79 -27.28
C SER A 482 -26.42 11.35 -27.62
N ARG A 483 -26.95 11.00 -28.81
CA ARG A 483 -28.29 11.43 -29.24
C ARG A 483 -29.36 10.94 -28.25
N ALA A 484 -29.31 9.65 -27.88
CA ALA A 484 -30.26 9.07 -26.96
C ALA A 484 -30.29 9.74 -25.58
N PHE A 485 -29.14 10.30 -25.15
CA PHE A 485 -29.08 11.07 -23.91
C PHE A 485 -29.69 12.49 -24.11
N MET A 486 -29.32 13.16 -25.20
CA MET A 486 -29.77 14.51 -25.49
C MET A 486 -31.28 14.60 -25.77
N GLU A 487 -31.89 13.54 -26.29
CA GLU A 487 -33.34 13.44 -26.42
C GLU A 487 -34.08 13.48 -25.07
N LYS A 488 -33.44 12.89 -24.01
CA LYS A 488 -34.01 12.85 -22.65
C LYS A 488 -33.66 14.09 -21.83
N ARG A 489 -32.51 14.66 -22.06
CA ARG A 489 -31.95 15.83 -21.36
C ARG A 489 -31.33 16.79 -22.35
N PRO A 490 -32.15 17.60 -23.04
CA PRO A 490 -31.65 18.61 -23.98
C PRO A 490 -30.74 19.61 -23.28
N PHE A 491 -29.57 19.86 -23.85
CA PHE A 491 -28.64 20.87 -23.40
C PHE A 491 -27.86 21.42 -24.59
N GLU A 492 -27.70 22.71 -24.65
CA GLU A 492 -26.92 23.42 -25.66
C GLU A 492 -25.90 24.30 -24.97
N PRO A 493 -24.60 24.01 -25.12
CA PRO A 493 -23.56 24.81 -24.50
C PRO A 493 -23.36 26.14 -25.22
N ASP A 494 -23.10 27.21 -24.44
CA ASP A 494 -22.94 28.57 -24.99
C ASP A 494 -21.65 28.70 -25.82
N ASP A 495 -20.53 28.17 -25.33
CA ASP A 495 -19.19 28.37 -25.88
C ASP A 495 -18.50 27.10 -26.40
N ALA A 496 -19.19 25.96 -26.43
CA ALA A 496 -18.60 24.68 -26.83
C ALA A 496 -19.44 23.98 -27.92
N LYS A 497 -18.79 23.17 -28.74
CA LYS A 497 -19.44 22.38 -29.79
C LYS A 497 -19.90 21.03 -29.24
N LEU A 498 -21.15 20.65 -29.46
CA LEU A 498 -21.65 19.30 -29.25
C LEU A 498 -21.20 18.36 -30.37
N VAL A 499 -20.64 17.21 -29.99
CA VAL A 499 -20.25 16.14 -30.91
C VAL A 499 -20.87 14.83 -30.43
N TYR A 500 -21.62 14.18 -31.31
CA TYR A 500 -22.34 12.96 -31.00
C TYR A 500 -21.47 11.73 -31.26
N VAL A 501 -21.40 10.83 -30.28
CA VAL A 501 -20.64 9.57 -30.41
C VAL A 501 -21.14 8.72 -31.55
N GLU A 502 -22.43 8.75 -31.85
CA GLU A 502 -23.03 8.03 -32.98
C GLU A 502 -22.45 8.53 -34.33
N ASP A 503 -22.21 9.84 -34.48
CA ASP A 503 -21.59 10.39 -35.69
C ASP A 503 -20.10 10.00 -35.80
N LEU A 504 -19.40 9.94 -34.67
CA LEU A 504 -18.03 9.46 -34.61
C LEU A 504 -17.93 7.97 -35.01
N MET A 505 -18.91 7.17 -34.58
CA MET A 505 -18.98 5.75 -34.96
C MET A 505 -19.21 5.55 -36.47
N GLN A 506 -19.97 6.43 -37.13
CA GLN A 506 -20.15 6.40 -38.58
C GLN A 506 -18.88 6.82 -39.33
N GLN A 507 -18.06 7.68 -38.77
CA GLN A 507 -16.78 8.12 -39.32
C GLN A 507 -15.66 7.06 -39.19
N LEU A 508 -15.87 5.97 -38.42
CA LEU A 508 -14.91 4.88 -38.30
C LEU A 508 -14.70 4.17 -39.63
N THR A 509 -13.51 4.32 -40.18
CA THR A 509 -13.10 3.59 -41.39
C THR A 509 -12.73 2.14 -41.11
N GLY A 510 -12.71 1.31 -42.17
CA GLY A 510 -12.18 -0.05 -42.06
C GLY A 510 -10.75 -0.10 -41.57
N LEU A 511 -9.92 0.91 -41.91
CA LEU A 511 -8.54 1.04 -41.43
C LEU A 511 -8.47 1.30 -39.93
N ASP A 512 -9.35 2.12 -39.36
CA ASP A 512 -9.36 2.39 -37.90
C ASP A 512 -9.70 1.14 -37.10
N LYS A 513 -10.69 0.37 -37.60
CA LYS A 513 -11.09 -0.92 -37.02
C LYS A 513 -9.97 -1.95 -37.11
N LEU A 514 -9.29 -2.01 -38.27
CA LEU A 514 -8.16 -2.92 -38.49
C LEU A 514 -6.98 -2.57 -37.56
N VAL A 515 -6.59 -1.30 -37.52
CA VAL A 515 -5.47 -0.84 -36.69
C VAL A 515 -5.77 -1.07 -35.20
N GLY A 516 -6.95 -0.70 -34.74
CA GLY A 516 -7.37 -0.96 -33.36
C GLY A 516 -7.39 -2.45 -33.01
N GLY A 517 -7.91 -3.29 -33.92
CA GLY A 517 -7.96 -4.74 -33.75
C GLY A 517 -6.59 -5.38 -33.74
N LEU A 518 -5.70 -5.02 -34.66
CA LEU A 518 -4.31 -5.51 -34.70
C LEU A 518 -3.54 -5.13 -33.43
N GLN A 519 -3.63 -3.87 -33.01
CA GLN A 519 -2.97 -3.40 -31.80
C GLN A 519 -3.52 -4.11 -30.56
N ALA A 520 -4.85 -4.24 -30.46
CA ALA A 520 -5.46 -4.89 -29.31
C ALA A 520 -5.14 -6.40 -29.25
N LYS A 521 -5.01 -7.10 -30.37
CA LYS A 521 -4.88 -8.57 -30.41
C LYS A 521 -3.43 -9.04 -30.55
N LEU A 522 -2.61 -8.40 -31.40
CA LEU A 522 -1.31 -8.94 -31.78
C LEU A 522 -0.12 -8.24 -31.11
N LEU A 523 -0.21 -6.91 -30.87
CA LEU A 523 0.95 -6.20 -30.33
C LEU A 523 1.05 -6.40 -28.81
N PRO A 524 2.26 -6.59 -28.23
CA PRO A 524 2.47 -6.55 -26.78
C PRO A 524 2.05 -5.20 -26.18
N ALA A 525 1.62 -5.20 -24.92
CA ALA A 525 1.18 -3.97 -24.22
C ALA A 525 2.21 -2.84 -24.27
N GLY A 526 3.52 -3.15 -24.07
CA GLY A 526 4.57 -2.17 -24.11
C GLY A 526 4.77 -1.53 -25.52
N VAL A 527 4.45 -2.25 -26.60
CA VAL A 527 4.49 -1.71 -27.96
C VAL A 527 3.30 -0.77 -28.19
N VAL A 528 2.12 -1.12 -27.69
CA VAL A 528 0.94 -0.26 -27.74
C VAL A 528 1.17 1.00 -26.92
N ASP A 529 1.76 0.88 -25.71
CA ASP A 529 2.21 2.02 -24.91
C ASP A 529 3.13 2.97 -25.70
N ALA A 530 4.13 2.42 -26.40
CA ALA A 530 5.07 3.22 -27.17
C ALA A 530 4.41 3.93 -28.36
N ILE A 531 3.47 3.27 -29.05
CA ILE A 531 2.73 3.85 -30.19
C ILE A 531 1.84 5.02 -29.76
N HIS A 532 1.11 4.88 -28.65
CA HIS A 532 0.17 5.89 -28.20
C HIS A 532 0.78 6.93 -27.25
N GLY A 533 2.00 6.67 -26.77
CA GLY A 533 2.76 7.56 -25.91
C GLY A 533 2.35 7.65 -24.44
N PRO A 534 1.57 6.68 -23.84
CA PRO A 534 1.29 6.74 -22.40
C PRO A 534 2.55 6.74 -21.54
N GLY A 535 3.68 6.26 -22.06
CA GLY A 535 4.99 6.36 -21.39
C GLY A 535 5.51 7.78 -21.21
N ARG A 536 4.89 8.78 -21.85
CA ARG A 536 5.20 10.22 -21.67
C ARG A 536 4.31 10.88 -20.60
N ILE A 537 3.22 10.22 -20.19
CA ILE A 537 2.33 10.72 -19.15
C ILE A 537 3.06 10.56 -17.80
N GLN A 538 3.17 11.67 -17.08
CA GLN A 538 3.72 11.67 -15.73
C GLN A 538 2.61 11.33 -14.71
N PRO A 539 2.92 10.77 -13.53
CA PRO A 539 1.92 10.49 -12.50
C PRO A 539 1.12 11.71 -12.06
N ASP A 540 1.79 12.85 -12.01
CA ASP A 540 1.19 14.11 -11.57
C ASP A 540 0.47 14.88 -12.72
N ASP A 541 0.50 14.35 -13.96
CA ASP A 541 -0.31 14.91 -15.05
C ASP A 541 -1.79 14.74 -14.72
N LEU A 542 -2.56 15.78 -15.06
CA LEU A 542 -3.99 15.85 -14.82
C LEU A 542 -4.72 14.75 -15.62
N LEU A 543 -5.55 13.95 -14.95
CA LEU A 543 -6.38 12.91 -15.56
C LEU A 543 -7.81 13.39 -15.77
N THR A 544 -8.37 14.10 -14.78
CA THR A 544 -9.75 14.59 -14.80
C THR A 544 -9.93 15.81 -13.91
N ILE A 545 -11.02 16.51 -14.14
CA ILE A 545 -11.55 17.55 -13.24
C ILE A 545 -12.97 17.14 -12.87
N ILE A 546 -13.27 17.11 -11.59
CA ILE A 546 -14.59 16.79 -11.06
C ILE A 546 -15.12 18.00 -10.29
N PHE A 547 -16.23 18.54 -10.74
CA PHE A 547 -16.86 19.68 -10.09
C PHE A 547 -17.67 19.24 -8.86
N THR A 548 -17.42 19.91 -7.74
CA THR A 548 -18.18 19.72 -6.50
C THR A 548 -19.09 20.91 -6.25
N SER A 549 -20.31 20.66 -5.78
CA SER A 549 -21.18 21.72 -5.30
C SER A 549 -20.60 22.32 -4.04
N GLY A 550 -19.91 23.45 -4.16
CA GLY A 550 -19.35 24.17 -3.03
C GLY A 550 -20.46 24.66 -2.07
N SER A 551 -20.23 24.56 -0.78
CA SER A 551 -21.11 25.15 0.24
C SER A 551 -21.20 26.69 0.16
N THR A 552 -20.40 27.33 -0.68
CA THR A 552 -20.16 28.77 -0.70
C THR A 552 -20.52 29.48 -2.03
N GLY A 553 -21.09 28.79 -3.03
CA GLY A 553 -21.42 29.42 -4.32
C GLY A 553 -21.11 28.53 -5.52
N ASP A 554 -20.34 29.06 -6.50
CA ASP A 554 -20.03 28.39 -7.75
C ASP A 554 -19.30 27.04 -7.53
N PRO A 555 -19.53 26.02 -8.38
CA PRO A 555 -18.86 24.75 -8.28
C PRO A 555 -17.34 24.91 -8.37
N LYS A 556 -16.62 24.12 -7.55
CA LYS A 556 -15.15 24.07 -7.57
C LYS A 556 -14.69 22.87 -8.38
N GLY A 557 -13.83 23.09 -9.37
CA GLY A 557 -13.22 22.04 -10.17
C GLY A 557 -12.05 21.38 -9.41
N VAL A 558 -12.26 20.18 -8.89
CA VAL A 558 -11.21 19.39 -8.20
C VAL A 558 -10.32 18.73 -9.25
N MET A 559 -9.04 19.08 -9.26
CA MET A 559 -8.04 18.56 -10.19
C MET A 559 -7.44 17.26 -9.68
N LEU A 560 -7.67 16.15 -10.38
CA LEU A 560 -7.17 14.82 -10.03
C LEU A 560 -6.14 14.34 -11.05
N SER A 561 -4.95 14.01 -10.57
CA SER A 561 -3.86 13.47 -11.38
C SER A 561 -4.03 11.98 -11.64
N ASN A 562 -3.22 11.44 -12.56
CA ASN A 562 -3.10 9.99 -12.76
C ASN A 562 -2.71 9.26 -11.48
N ASN A 563 -1.83 9.85 -10.68
CA ASN A 563 -1.40 9.28 -9.42
C ASN A 563 -2.50 9.30 -8.35
N ASN A 564 -3.29 10.38 -8.26
CA ASN A 564 -4.37 10.47 -7.28
C ASN A 564 -5.38 9.32 -7.48
N VAL A 565 -5.87 9.15 -8.70
CA VAL A 565 -6.85 8.10 -9.02
C VAL A 565 -6.21 6.72 -8.95
N GLY A 566 -5.00 6.58 -9.47
CA GLY A 566 -4.27 5.31 -9.50
C GLY A 566 -3.98 4.77 -8.11
N SER A 567 -3.41 5.58 -7.23
CA SER A 567 -3.08 5.18 -5.85
C SER A 567 -4.33 4.85 -5.03
N ASN A 568 -5.44 5.54 -5.29
CA ASN A 568 -6.70 5.25 -4.62
C ASN A 568 -7.26 3.86 -5.02
N ILE A 569 -7.18 3.51 -6.30
CA ILE A 569 -7.57 2.18 -6.78
C ILE A 569 -6.63 1.09 -6.26
N GLU A 570 -5.32 1.40 -6.20
CA GLU A 570 -4.32 0.52 -5.61
C GLU A 570 -4.67 0.19 -4.15
N ALA A 571 -4.95 1.23 -3.36
CA ALA A 571 -5.34 1.08 -1.98
C ALA A 571 -6.61 0.21 -1.81
N VAL A 572 -7.64 0.45 -2.64
CA VAL A 572 -8.87 -0.36 -2.63
C VAL A 572 -8.56 -1.82 -3.00
N HIS A 573 -7.73 -2.06 -4.01
CA HIS A 573 -7.36 -3.43 -4.40
C HIS A 573 -6.55 -4.17 -3.34
N GLU A 574 -5.74 -3.45 -2.56
CA GLU A 574 -4.99 -4.04 -1.44
C GLU A 574 -5.90 -4.38 -0.25
N MET A 575 -6.94 -3.58 -0.02
CA MET A 575 -7.91 -3.84 1.06
C MET A 575 -8.86 -4.98 0.71
N PHE A 576 -9.32 -5.04 -0.55
CA PHE A 576 -10.27 -6.05 -1.02
C PHE A 576 -9.63 -6.94 -2.06
N GLN A 577 -9.82 -8.25 -1.94
CA GLN A 577 -9.45 -9.20 -3.00
C GLN A 577 -10.44 -9.09 -4.16
N ILE A 578 -10.19 -8.17 -5.09
CA ILE A 578 -10.96 -8.03 -6.32
C ILE A 578 -10.32 -8.89 -7.40
N THR A 579 -11.08 -9.83 -7.94
CA THR A 579 -10.60 -10.86 -8.88
C THR A 579 -11.26 -10.73 -10.26
N ALA A 580 -10.82 -11.58 -11.18
CA ALA A 580 -11.41 -11.68 -12.52
C ALA A 580 -12.83 -12.23 -12.54
N ASP A 581 -13.27 -12.90 -11.48
CA ASP A 581 -14.61 -13.46 -11.33
C ASP A 581 -15.61 -12.43 -10.77
N ASP A 582 -15.11 -11.29 -10.33
CA ASP A 582 -15.94 -10.21 -9.81
C ASP A 582 -16.64 -9.43 -10.92
N VAL A 583 -17.91 -9.19 -10.69
CA VAL A 583 -18.78 -8.37 -11.53
C VAL A 583 -19.31 -7.21 -10.69
N MET A 584 -18.97 -6.00 -11.08
CA MET A 584 -19.44 -4.78 -10.41
C MET A 584 -20.71 -4.27 -11.04
N LEU A 585 -21.62 -3.72 -10.23
CA LEU A 585 -22.74 -2.92 -10.71
C LEU A 585 -22.35 -1.43 -10.76
N GLY A 586 -22.30 -0.87 -11.97
CA GLY A 586 -21.90 0.53 -12.22
C GLY A 586 -23.12 1.44 -12.37
N VAL A 587 -23.74 1.84 -11.28
CA VAL A 587 -24.90 2.76 -11.28
C VAL A 587 -24.56 4.21 -10.91
N LEU A 588 -23.36 4.41 -10.35
CA LEU A 588 -22.94 5.74 -9.91
C LEU A 588 -22.45 6.61 -11.10
N PRO A 589 -22.86 7.88 -11.19
CA PRO A 589 -22.49 8.74 -12.31
C PRO A 589 -20.97 9.00 -12.41
N PHE A 590 -20.44 9.10 -13.65
CA PHE A 590 -19.03 9.39 -13.88
C PHE A 590 -18.61 10.83 -13.56
N PHE A 591 -19.54 11.75 -13.44
CA PHE A 591 -19.25 13.11 -12.99
C PHE A 591 -19.04 13.20 -11.46
N HIS A 592 -19.28 12.13 -10.73
CA HIS A 592 -19.02 12.03 -9.30
C HIS A 592 -17.79 11.16 -9.07
N SER A 593 -16.88 11.57 -8.20
CA SER A 593 -15.62 10.88 -7.95
C SER A 593 -15.82 9.41 -7.53
N PHE A 594 -16.87 9.09 -6.78
CA PHE A 594 -17.22 7.73 -6.37
C PHE A 594 -17.58 6.84 -7.58
N GLY A 595 -18.32 7.37 -8.55
CA GLY A 595 -18.59 6.66 -9.82
C GLY A 595 -17.36 6.63 -10.73
N TYR A 596 -16.64 7.74 -10.87
CA TYR A 596 -15.48 7.85 -11.75
C TYR A 596 -14.34 6.92 -11.32
N THR A 597 -13.90 7.00 -10.07
CA THR A 597 -12.82 6.14 -9.58
C THR A 597 -13.33 4.73 -9.28
N GLY A 598 -14.42 4.60 -8.52
CA GLY A 598 -14.89 3.33 -7.99
C GLY A 598 -15.55 2.39 -9.01
N THR A 599 -16.22 2.91 -10.07
CA THR A 599 -16.85 2.04 -11.07
C THR A 599 -16.15 2.08 -12.43
N LEU A 600 -15.81 3.25 -12.94
CA LEU A 600 -15.15 3.37 -14.24
C LEU A 600 -13.68 2.94 -14.16
N TRP A 601 -12.84 3.66 -13.42
CA TRP A 601 -11.40 3.40 -13.41
C TRP A 601 -11.02 2.15 -12.67
N LEU A 602 -11.67 1.81 -11.57
CA LEU A 602 -11.41 0.55 -10.87
C LEU A 602 -11.61 -0.64 -11.81
N THR A 603 -12.73 -0.67 -12.54
CA THR A 603 -12.95 -1.69 -13.56
C THR A 603 -11.88 -1.67 -14.65
N LEU A 604 -11.50 -0.50 -15.16
CA LEU A 604 -10.51 -0.39 -16.24
C LEU A 604 -9.09 -0.83 -15.81
N LEU A 605 -8.75 -0.66 -14.55
CA LEU A 605 -7.40 -0.95 -14.04
C LEU A 605 -7.25 -2.34 -13.41
N LEU A 606 -8.33 -2.92 -12.88
CA LEU A 606 -8.32 -4.26 -12.28
C LEU A 606 -8.89 -5.31 -13.22
N GLU A 607 -8.83 -6.58 -12.87
CA GLU A 607 -9.30 -7.69 -13.72
C GLU A 607 -10.80 -7.93 -13.67
N SER A 608 -11.53 -7.32 -12.72
CA SER A 608 -12.99 -7.39 -12.61
C SER A 608 -13.72 -6.86 -13.85
N SER A 609 -14.97 -7.20 -14.01
CA SER A 609 -15.88 -6.65 -15.02
C SER A 609 -16.92 -5.72 -14.40
N CYS A 610 -17.62 -4.92 -15.23
CA CYS A 610 -18.69 -4.05 -14.77
C CYS A 610 -19.90 -4.10 -15.71
N VAL A 611 -21.09 -4.09 -15.13
CA VAL A 611 -22.33 -3.86 -15.84
C VAL A 611 -22.88 -2.49 -15.46
N PHE A 612 -23.01 -1.59 -16.45
CA PHE A 612 -23.43 -0.21 -16.22
C PHE A 612 -24.93 -0.05 -16.39
N HIS A 613 -25.54 0.75 -15.52
CA HIS A 613 -26.88 1.27 -15.68
C HIS A 613 -26.95 2.75 -15.31
N PHE A 614 -27.59 3.55 -16.13
CA PHE A 614 -27.59 5.02 -16.00
C PHE A 614 -28.51 5.57 -14.91
N ASN A 615 -29.48 4.77 -14.42
CA ASN A 615 -30.46 5.20 -13.43
C ASN A 615 -30.38 4.35 -12.15
N PRO A 616 -29.75 4.83 -11.09
CA PRO A 616 -29.61 4.09 -9.84
C PRO A 616 -30.95 3.81 -9.13
N LEU A 617 -32.00 4.60 -9.43
CA LEU A 617 -33.32 4.43 -8.83
C LEU A 617 -34.20 3.39 -9.54
N ASP A 618 -33.79 2.90 -10.71
CA ASP A 618 -34.49 1.82 -11.41
C ASP A 618 -34.12 0.45 -10.84
N SER A 619 -34.62 0.19 -9.65
CA SER A 619 -34.33 -1.06 -8.90
C SER A 619 -34.75 -2.33 -9.65
N ARG A 620 -35.76 -2.28 -10.56
CA ARG A 620 -36.16 -3.46 -11.35
C ARG A 620 -35.06 -3.85 -12.32
N THR A 621 -34.55 -2.89 -13.07
CA THR A 621 -33.43 -3.09 -13.99
C THR A 621 -32.15 -3.48 -13.23
N VAL A 622 -31.88 -2.85 -12.09
CA VAL A 622 -30.76 -3.22 -11.21
C VAL A 622 -30.84 -4.68 -10.77
N GLY A 623 -32.00 -5.16 -10.30
CA GLY A 623 -32.18 -6.57 -9.92
C GLY A 623 -32.00 -7.52 -11.10
N ALA A 624 -32.60 -7.22 -12.26
CA ALA A 624 -32.48 -8.04 -13.47
C ALA A 624 -31.00 -8.12 -13.96
N LEU A 625 -30.28 -7.01 -14.01
CA LEU A 625 -28.86 -7.00 -14.39
C LEU A 625 -28.00 -7.75 -13.39
N SER A 626 -28.31 -7.66 -12.09
CA SER A 626 -27.57 -8.38 -11.04
C SER A 626 -27.71 -9.89 -11.20
N GLU A 627 -28.90 -10.38 -11.54
CA GLU A 627 -29.18 -11.79 -11.83
C GLU A 627 -28.50 -12.25 -13.13
N GLU A 628 -28.71 -11.49 -14.23
CA GLU A 628 -28.22 -11.84 -15.57
C GLU A 628 -26.69 -11.89 -15.62
N HIS A 629 -26.02 -10.93 -14.99
CA HIS A 629 -24.56 -10.82 -15.02
C HIS A 629 -23.87 -11.42 -13.81
N GLY A 630 -24.61 -11.87 -12.79
CA GLY A 630 -24.08 -12.43 -11.56
C GLY A 630 -23.23 -11.42 -10.77
N VAL A 631 -23.80 -10.23 -10.48
CA VAL A 631 -23.12 -9.15 -9.76
C VAL A 631 -22.65 -9.61 -8.39
N THR A 632 -21.38 -9.39 -8.10
CA THR A 632 -20.74 -9.72 -6.82
C THR A 632 -20.46 -8.48 -5.96
N ILE A 633 -20.31 -7.30 -6.58
CA ILE A 633 -19.95 -6.05 -5.91
C ILE A 633 -20.90 -4.92 -6.30
N ILE A 634 -21.43 -4.22 -5.31
CA ILE A 634 -22.23 -3.00 -5.52
C ILE A 634 -21.61 -1.84 -4.74
N LEU A 635 -21.36 -0.72 -5.44
CA LEU A 635 -21.04 0.56 -4.83
C LEU A 635 -22.28 1.45 -4.88
N THR A 636 -22.71 1.99 -3.74
CA THR A 636 -24.03 2.61 -3.65
C THR A 636 -24.11 3.63 -2.49
N THR A 637 -25.29 4.22 -2.31
CA THR A 637 -25.65 5.05 -1.15
C THR A 637 -26.75 4.39 -0.34
N PRO A 638 -26.96 4.73 0.94
CA PRO A 638 -28.06 4.22 1.76
C PRO A 638 -29.42 4.44 1.08
N THR A 639 -29.61 5.59 0.46
CA THR A 639 -30.82 5.96 -0.28
C THR A 639 -31.15 4.95 -1.38
N PHE A 640 -30.17 4.53 -2.19
CA PHE A 640 -30.37 3.54 -3.24
C PHE A 640 -30.59 2.13 -2.67
N LEU A 641 -29.89 1.77 -1.58
CA LEU A 641 -30.13 0.48 -0.91
C LEU A 641 -31.57 0.31 -0.44
N ARG A 642 -32.17 1.33 0.14
CA ARG A 642 -33.61 1.31 0.52
C ARG A 642 -34.49 0.99 -0.68
N SER A 643 -34.20 1.57 -1.85
CA SER A 643 -34.96 1.28 -3.08
C SER A 643 -34.75 -0.16 -3.56
N TYR A 644 -33.53 -0.69 -3.46
CA TYR A 644 -33.23 -2.10 -3.82
C TYR A 644 -33.92 -3.08 -2.87
N MET A 645 -33.92 -2.81 -1.57
CA MET A 645 -34.64 -3.62 -0.58
C MET A 645 -36.15 -3.72 -0.88
N LYS A 646 -36.74 -2.63 -1.35
CA LYS A 646 -38.19 -2.62 -1.66
C LYS A 646 -38.57 -3.46 -2.89
N ARG A 647 -37.68 -3.59 -3.88
CA ARG A 647 -38.04 -4.09 -5.23
C ARG A 647 -37.23 -5.29 -5.73
N CYS A 648 -35.98 -5.49 -5.28
CA CYS A 648 -35.16 -6.62 -5.68
C CYS A 648 -35.49 -7.85 -4.81
N THR A 649 -35.37 -9.06 -5.41
CA THR A 649 -35.52 -10.32 -4.68
C THR A 649 -34.14 -10.89 -4.26
N PRO A 650 -34.09 -11.78 -3.24
CA PRO A 650 -32.86 -12.46 -2.85
C PRO A 650 -32.22 -13.26 -4.00
N GLU A 651 -33.05 -13.88 -4.88
CA GLU A 651 -32.55 -14.63 -6.02
C GLU A 651 -31.81 -13.74 -7.01
N GLN A 652 -32.25 -12.50 -7.20
CA GLN A 652 -31.61 -11.54 -8.08
C GLN A 652 -30.22 -11.11 -7.56
N MET A 653 -30.02 -11.12 -6.25
CA MET A 653 -28.78 -10.74 -5.56
C MET A 653 -27.98 -11.93 -5.01
N HIS A 654 -28.26 -13.16 -5.47
CA HIS A 654 -27.72 -14.40 -4.90
C HIS A 654 -26.19 -14.53 -4.97
N ARG A 655 -25.54 -13.80 -5.89
CA ARG A 655 -24.07 -13.76 -6.01
C ARG A 655 -23.42 -12.54 -5.36
N LEU A 656 -24.22 -11.68 -4.75
CA LEU A 656 -23.70 -10.48 -4.11
C LEU A 656 -22.84 -10.86 -2.89
N GLU A 657 -21.65 -10.34 -2.82
CA GLU A 657 -20.68 -10.64 -1.76
C GLU A 657 -20.17 -9.38 -1.06
N LEU A 658 -20.19 -8.22 -1.75
CA LEU A 658 -19.67 -6.99 -1.23
C LEU A 658 -20.56 -5.81 -1.59
N VAL A 659 -21.02 -5.09 -0.57
CA VAL A 659 -21.77 -3.84 -0.72
C VAL A 659 -21.02 -2.74 -0.01
N ILE A 660 -20.50 -1.78 -0.80
CA ILE A 660 -19.79 -0.63 -0.27
C ILE A 660 -20.72 0.57 -0.33
N VAL A 661 -20.92 1.18 0.83
CA VAL A 661 -21.80 2.34 1.00
C VAL A 661 -20.94 3.57 1.31
N GLY A 662 -21.22 4.66 0.61
CA GLY A 662 -20.53 5.93 0.83
C GLY A 662 -21.40 7.14 0.51
N ALA A 663 -20.82 8.32 0.63
CA ALA A 663 -21.44 9.64 0.39
C ALA A 663 -22.51 10.07 1.40
N GLU A 664 -23.08 9.14 2.16
CA GLU A 664 -24.11 9.39 3.20
C GLU A 664 -23.81 8.47 4.38
N LYS A 665 -24.21 8.87 5.58
CA LYS A 665 -24.09 8.01 6.80
C LYS A 665 -25.06 6.84 6.65
N MET A 666 -24.57 5.63 6.92
CA MET A 666 -25.38 4.42 6.89
C MET A 666 -26.24 4.29 8.17
N PRO A 667 -27.56 4.29 8.07
CA PRO A 667 -28.41 3.97 9.22
C PRO A 667 -28.28 2.48 9.56
N THR A 668 -28.13 2.19 10.85
CA THR A 668 -27.91 0.82 11.36
C THR A 668 -29.06 -0.11 11.00
N ASP A 669 -30.31 0.37 11.11
CA ASP A 669 -31.52 -0.37 10.75
C ASP A 669 -31.54 -0.78 9.27
N VAL A 670 -31.10 0.10 8.36
CA VAL A 670 -31.02 -0.20 6.93
C VAL A 670 -29.95 -1.26 6.66
N ALA A 671 -28.82 -1.19 7.36
CA ALA A 671 -27.77 -2.19 7.21
C ALA A 671 -28.23 -3.57 7.68
N GLU A 672 -28.91 -3.65 8.81
CA GLU A 672 -29.47 -4.88 9.37
C GLU A 672 -30.56 -5.47 8.46
N GLN A 673 -31.53 -4.68 8.01
CA GLN A 673 -32.59 -5.11 7.10
C GLN A 673 -32.04 -5.62 5.75
N PHE A 674 -30.99 -4.95 5.23
CA PHE A 674 -30.35 -5.39 3.99
C PHE A 674 -29.67 -6.75 4.18
N ASN A 675 -28.96 -6.92 5.28
CA ASN A 675 -28.30 -8.18 5.62
C ASN A 675 -29.32 -9.32 5.83
N GLU A 676 -30.42 -9.06 6.55
CA GLU A 676 -31.49 -10.03 6.75
C GLU A 676 -32.11 -10.49 5.41
N LYS A 677 -32.29 -9.56 4.46
CA LYS A 677 -32.92 -9.85 3.19
C LYS A 677 -31.98 -10.55 2.21
N PHE A 678 -30.73 -10.10 2.08
CA PHE A 678 -29.82 -10.52 1.02
C PHE A 678 -28.61 -11.33 1.53
N GLY A 679 -28.40 -11.44 2.84
CA GLY A 679 -27.31 -12.20 3.45
C GLY A 679 -25.93 -11.52 3.33
N VAL A 680 -25.91 -10.23 3.02
CA VAL A 680 -24.68 -9.45 2.86
C VAL A 680 -24.76 -8.20 3.74
N GLN A 681 -23.77 -8.04 4.63
CA GLN A 681 -23.66 -6.85 5.47
C GLN A 681 -23.07 -5.69 4.66
N PRO A 682 -23.82 -4.58 4.44
CA PRO A 682 -23.24 -3.39 3.84
C PRO A 682 -22.11 -2.81 4.70
N THR A 683 -21.04 -2.38 4.05
CA THR A 683 -19.85 -1.81 4.68
C THR A 683 -19.69 -0.35 4.32
N GLU A 684 -19.43 0.48 5.32
CA GLU A 684 -19.25 1.92 5.12
C GLU A 684 -17.82 2.25 4.70
N GLY A 685 -17.71 3.19 3.76
CA GLY A 685 -16.49 3.89 3.42
C GLY A 685 -16.68 5.40 3.48
N TYR A 686 -15.60 6.11 3.76
CA TYR A 686 -15.56 7.56 3.80
C TYR A 686 -14.60 8.12 2.77
N GLY A 687 -14.98 9.28 2.26
CA GLY A 687 -14.10 10.04 1.39
C GLY A 687 -14.76 11.28 0.80
N THR A 688 -13.92 12.07 0.15
CA THR A 688 -14.30 13.30 -0.53
C THR A 688 -13.73 13.30 -1.95
N THR A 689 -14.26 14.14 -2.83
CA THR A 689 -13.72 14.26 -4.20
C THR A 689 -12.24 14.62 -4.17
N GLU A 690 -11.83 15.45 -3.23
CA GLU A 690 -10.46 15.89 -3.01
C GLU A 690 -9.51 14.78 -2.54
N LEU A 691 -10.06 13.61 -2.12
CA LEU A 691 -9.30 12.40 -1.75
C LEU A 691 -9.41 11.26 -2.77
N SER A 692 -9.99 11.50 -3.96
CA SER A 692 -9.97 10.66 -5.18
C SER A 692 -10.76 9.33 -5.21
N PRO A 693 -11.87 9.05 -4.53
CA PRO A 693 -12.47 9.76 -3.41
C PRO A 693 -12.18 9.11 -2.05
N VAL A 694 -11.67 7.86 -1.99
CA VAL A 694 -11.70 7.01 -0.80
C VAL A 694 -10.57 7.36 0.16
N ALA A 695 -10.91 7.65 1.41
CA ALA A 695 -9.97 7.93 2.50
C ALA A 695 -9.90 6.79 3.52
N SER A 696 -11.04 6.17 3.83
CA SER A 696 -11.13 5.03 4.74
C SER A 696 -12.26 4.09 4.36
N MET A 697 -12.13 2.81 4.76
CA MET A 697 -13.15 1.79 4.50
C MET A 697 -13.17 0.70 5.57
N ASN A 698 -14.36 0.16 5.84
CA ASN A 698 -14.51 -1.12 6.50
C ASN A 698 -14.27 -2.25 5.49
N VAL A 699 -13.60 -3.31 5.92
CA VAL A 699 -13.29 -4.48 5.09
C VAL A 699 -13.91 -5.73 5.72
N PRO A 700 -14.89 -6.37 5.06
CA PRO A 700 -15.49 -7.61 5.58
C PRO A 700 -14.46 -8.75 5.60
N ASP A 701 -14.52 -9.60 6.64
CA ASP A 701 -13.54 -10.67 6.85
C ASP A 701 -13.41 -11.64 5.67
N HIS A 702 -14.51 -11.95 4.98
CA HIS A 702 -14.53 -12.84 3.82
C HIS A 702 -13.92 -12.24 2.56
N ARG A 703 -13.71 -10.92 2.53
CA ARG A 703 -13.03 -10.17 1.46
C ARG A 703 -11.67 -9.63 1.88
N ALA A 704 -11.36 -9.71 3.16
CA ALA A 704 -10.03 -9.36 3.66
C ALA A 704 -9.00 -10.41 3.24
N ALA A 705 -7.74 -10.00 3.09
CA ALA A 705 -6.65 -10.95 2.91
C ALA A 705 -6.58 -11.89 4.12
N ALA A 706 -6.28 -13.17 3.89
CA ALA A 706 -6.29 -14.20 4.94
C ALA A 706 -5.38 -13.83 6.12
N GLY A 707 -5.97 -13.68 7.31
CA GLY A 707 -5.26 -13.32 8.54
C GLY A 707 -5.30 -11.83 8.90
N MET A 708 -5.99 -10.98 8.14
CA MET A 708 -6.31 -9.63 8.59
C MET A 708 -7.21 -9.69 9.85
N PRO A 709 -6.95 -8.87 10.86
CA PRO A 709 -7.90 -8.71 11.95
C PRO A 709 -9.22 -8.16 11.39
N PRO A 710 -10.37 -8.44 12.03
CA PRO A 710 -11.67 -7.94 11.58
C PRO A 710 -11.57 -6.45 11.23
N GLY A 711 -11.80 -6.16 9.96
CA GLY A 711 -11.68 -4.81 9.41
C GLY A 711 -13.00 -4.05 9.38
N THR A 712 -14.09 -4.63 9.93
CA THR A 712 -15.42 -4.04 9.94
C THR A 712 -15.89 -3.76 11.36
N ARG A 713 -16.32 -2.51 11.59
CA ARG A 713 -16.99 -2.08 12.82
C ARG A 713 -18.18 -1.20 12.45
N LEU A 714 -19.38 -1.66 12.79
CA LEU A 714 -20.60 -0.90 12.55
C LEU A 714 -20.57 0.47 13.24
N GLY A 715 -21.08 1.49 12.55
CA GLY A 715 -21.06 2.86 13.03
C GLY A 715 -19.74 3.60 12.84
N THR A 716 -18.73 2.92 12.26
CA THR A 716 -17.48 3.54 11.83
C THR A 716 -17.34 3.49 10.31
N VAL A 717 -16.49 4.35 9.76
CA VAL A 717 -16.15 4.32 8.34
C VAL A 717 -14.87 3.51 8.06
N GLY A 718 -14.51 2.62 8.99
CA GLY A 718 -13.37 1.73 8.88
C GLY A 718 -12.03 2.42 9.17
N LYS A 719 -10.97 1.84 8.63
CA LYS A 719 -9.59 2.31 8.81
C LYS A 719 -9.11 3.09 7.59
N VAL A 720 -8.11 3.94 7.81
CA VAL A 720 -7.50 4.72 6.73
C VAL A 720 -6.98 3.81 5.62
N CYS A 721 -7.19 4.24 4.37
CA CYS A 721 -6.72 3.50 3.21
C CYS A 721 -5.19 3.42 3.16
N PRO A 722 -4.63 2.28 2.71
CA PRO A 722 -3.20 2.12 2.52
C PRO A 722 -2.57 3.28 1.72
N GLY A 723 -1.38 3.71 2.15
CA GLY A 723 -0.67 4.84 1.53
C GLY A 723 -1.14 6.23 1.97
N SER A 724 -2.23 6.32 2.75
CA SER A 724 -2.74 7.57 3.32
C SER A 724 -2.50 7.64 4.83
N GLU A 725 -2.39 8.86 5.34
CA GLU A 725 -2.25 9.16 6.76
C GLU A 725 -3.41 10.05 7.21
N ILE A 726 -3.81 9.89 8.47
CA ILE A 726 -4.84 10.73 9.12
C ILE A 726 -4.27 11.36 10.38
N LYS A 727 -4.70 12.59 10.66
CA LYS A 727 -4.55 13.26 11.96
C LYS A 727 -5.89 13.79 12.43
N VAL A 728 -6.07 13.78 13.75
CA VAL A 728 -7.18 14.45 14.43
C VAL A 728 -6.62 15.67 15.11
N VAL A 729 -7.07 16.84 14.73
CA VAL A 729 -6.54 18.11 15.24
C VAL A 729 -7.63 18.98 15.84
N ASP A 730 -7.24 19.83 16.78
CA ASP A 730 -8.12 20.86 17.30
C ASP A 730 -8.48 21.86 16.18
N PRO A 731 -9.76 22.17 15.97
CA PRO A 731 -10.19 23.03 14.85
C PRO A 731 -9.59 24.43 14.86
N ASP A 732 -9.34 25.00 16.04
CA ASP A 732 -8.86 26.38 16.21
C ASP A 732 -7.32 26.43 16.21
N SER A 733 -6.68 25.70 17.12
CA SER A 733 -5.24 25.72 17.32
C SER A 733 -4.44 24.86 16.34
N ARG A 734 -5.13 23.89 15.68
CA ARG A 734 -4.52 22.87 14.82
C ARG A 734 -3.53 21.95 15.54
N ALA A 735 -3.57 21.93 16.88
CA ALA A 735 -2.79 21.00 17.68
C ALA A 735 -3.28 19.57 17.44
N ASP A 736 -2.35 18.62 17.38
CA ASP A 736 -2.66 17.19 17.22
C ASP A 736 -3.29 16.67 18.54
N LEU A 737 -4.48 16.08 18.44
CA LEU A 737 -5.24 15.56 19.59
C LEU A 737 -5.01 14.07 19.83
N GLY A 738 -4.31 13.38 18.92
CA GLY A 738 -4.07 11.94 19.02
C GLY A 738 -5.32 11.09 18.77
N THR A 739 -5.48 10.02 19.59
CA THR A 739 -6.61 9.08 19.50
C THR A 739 -7.66 9.35 20.58
N ASP A 740 -8.87 8.80 20.39
CA ASP A 740 -10.01 8.83 21.32
C ASP A 740 -10.49 10.24 21.70
N THR A 741 -10.09 11.24 20.92
CA THR A 741 -10.51 12.64 21.11
C THR A 741 -11.18 13.12 19.83
N GLU A 742 -12.31 13.81 19.99
CA GLU A 742 -13.02 14.41 18.86
C GLU A 742 -12.26 15.62 18.31
N GLY A 743 -12.06 15.67 17.00
CA GLY A 743 -11.40 16.79 16.34
C GLY A 743 -11.60 16.77 14.83
N LEU A 744 -10.96 17.72 14.16
CA LEU A 744 -10.98 17.90 12.72
C LEU A 744 -10.05 16.90 12.05
N PHE A 745 -10.52 16.24 10.99
CA PHE A 745 -9.72 15.31 10.23
C PHE A 745 -8.85 16.00 9.18
N LEU A 746 -7.56 15.73 9.24
CA LEU A 746 -6.59 16.05 8.19
C LEU A 746 -6.08 14.77 7.55
N PHE A 747 -6.02 14.73 6.22
CA PHE A 747 -5.48 13.60 5.46
C PHE A 747 -4.25 14.01 4.65
N ARG A 748 -3.29 13.11 4.56
CA ARG A 748 -2.12 13.24 3.68
C ARG A 748 -1.91 11.92 2.94
N GLY A 749 -1.62 11.99 1.65
CA GLY A 749 -1.36 10.80 0.86
C GLY A 749 -1.32 11.10 -0.64
N PRO A 750 -0.96 10.09 -1.44
CA PRO A 750 -0.92 10.23 -2.89
C PRO A 750 -2.30 10.41 -3.53
N ASN A 751 -3.37 10.13 -2.81
CA ASN A 751 -4.76 10.30 -3.22
C ASN A 751 -5.29 11.73 -3.03
N VAL A 752 -4.53 12.63 -2.38
CA VAL A 752 -4.91 14.04 -2.20
C VAL A 752 -4.82 14.75 -3.55
N MET A 753 -5.85 15.50 -3.91
CA MET A 753 -5.96 16.28 -5.15
C MET A 753 -4.75 17.20 -5.39
N LEU A 754 -4.56 17.63 -6.65
CA LEU A 754 -3.58 18.67 -6.98
C LEU A 754 -4.00 20.07 -6.47
N GLY A 755 -5.29 20.31 -6.36
CA GLY A 755 -5.89 21.58 -5.96
C GLY A 755 -7.19 21.85 -6.69
N TYR A 756 -7.73 23.05 -6.49
CA TYR A 756 -8.92 23.54 -7.21
C TYR A 756 -8.51 24.32 -8.46
N LEU A 757 -9.17 24.02 -9.58
CA LEU A 757 -8.94 24.69 -10.86
C LEU A 757 -9.14 26.20 -10.71
N ASN A 758 -8.20 26.99 -11.21
CA ASN A 758 -8.23 28.45 -11.20
C ASN A 758 -8.48 29.09 -9.81
N ASN A 759 -8.22 28.35 -8.71
CA ASN A 759 -8.52 28.83 -7.36
C ASN A 759 -7.42 28.46 -6.34
N ASP A 760 -6.26 29.09 -6.50
CA ASP A 760 -5.10 28.89 -5.63
C ASP A 760 -5.38 29.28 -4.16
N LYS A 761 -6.26 30.26 -3.95
CA LYS A 761 -6.66 30.68 -2.61
C LYS A 761 -7.38 29.55 -1.89
N ALA A 762 -8.43 28.99 -2.50
CA ALA A 762 -9.16 27.86 -1.90
C ALA A 762 -8.26 26.63 -1.74
N THR A 763 -7.31 26.40 -2.65
CA THR A 763 -6.33 25.33 -2.56
C THR A 763 -5.44 25.50 -1.34
N SER A 764 -4.85 26.69 -1.14
CA SER A 764 -3.96 26.97 0.00
C SER A 764 -4.69 27.01 1.35
N GLU A 765 -5.98 27.31 1.36
CA GLU A 765 -6.83 27.21 2.56
C GLU A 765 -7.06 25.76 2.97
N LYS A 766 -7.20 24.84 1.99
CA LYS A 766 -7.53 23.43 2.21
C LYS A 766 -6.33 22.49 2.29
N ILE A 767 -5.23 22.81 1.63
CA ILE A 767 -4.01 22.00 1.66
C ILE A 767 -2.87 22.83 2.27
N ARG A 768 -2.38 22.38 3.44
CA ARG A 768 -1.27 23.02 4.15
C ARG A 768 -0.24 21.97 4.52
N ASP A 769 1.02 22.19 4.15
CA ASP A 769 2.14 21.26 4.43
C ASP A 769 1.85 19.81 3.98
N GLY A 770 1.14 19.66 2.86
CA GLY A 770 0.74 18.36 2.32
C GLY A 770 -0.46 17.70 3.02
N TRP A 771 -1.06 18.34 4.04
CA TRP A 771 -2.26 17.89 4.73
C TRP A 771 -3.50 18.57 4.15
N TYR A 772 -4.46 17.75 3.72
CA TYR A 772 -5.76 18.20 3.27
C TYR A 772 -6.74 18.29 4.44
N ASP A 773 -7.35 19.47 4.61
CA ASP A 773 -8.40 19.75 5.58
C ASP A 773 -9.77 19.35 5.01
N THR A 774 -10.33 18.26 5.53
CA THR A 774 -11.61 17.73 5.06
C THR A 774 -12.80 18.62 5.44
N GLY A 775 -12.68 19.32 6.55
CA GLY A 775 -13.81 19.99 7.21
C GLY A 775 -14.74 19.03 7.95
N ASP A 776 -14.41 17.75 8.03
CA ASP A 776 -15.19 16.74 8.75
C ASP A 776 -14.60 16.50 10.15
N MET A 777 -15.48 16.39 11.14
CA MET A 777 -15.16 16.15 12.55
C MET A 777 -15.38 14.69 12.90
N GLY A 778 -14.56 14.18 13.82
CA GLY A 778 -14.76 12.81 14.32
C GLY A 778 -13.67 12.34 15.25
N ILE A 779 -13.64 11.05 15.50
CA ILE A 779 -12.76 10.37 16.45
C ILE A 779 -12.00 9.27 15.71
N LEU A 780 -10.70 9.20 15.95
CA LEU A 780 -9.83 8.10 15.59
C LEU A 780 -9.55 7.28 16.85
N ASP A 781 -9.99 6.03 16.91
CA ASP A 781 -9.74 5.19 18.09
C ASP A 781 -8.34 4.57 18.10
N GLU A 782 -7.95 3.96 19.23
CA GLU A 782 -6.65 3.28 19.39
C GLU A 782 -6.44 2.10 18.42
N GLU A 783 -7.50 1.51 17.86
CA GLU A 783 -7.43 0.43 16.89
C GLU A 783 -7.37 0.95 15.43
N GLY A 784 -7.48 2.28 15.23
CA GLY A 784 -7.43 2.96 13.94
C GLY A 784 -8.78 3.04 13.22
N PHE A 785 -9.90 2.75 13.88
CA PHE A 785 -11.21 2.96 13.29
C PHE A 785 -11.62 4.44 13.40
N ILE A 786 -12.24 4.92 12.34
CA ILE A 786 -12.66 6.31 12.20
C ILE A 786 -14.17 6.40 12.39
N THR A 787 -14.61 7.23 13.33
CA THR A 787 -16.02 7.57 13.54
C THR A 787 -16.25 9.02 13.16
N ILE A 788 -17.12 9.27 12.16
CA ILE A 788 -17.50 10.63 11.77
C ILE A 788 -18.62 11.11 12.70
N THR A 789 -18.42 12.23 13.35
CA THR A 789 -19.41 12.86 14.25
C THR A 789 -20.17 13.99 13.55
N GLY A 790 -19.55 14.64 12.55
CA GLY A 790 -20.20 15.68 11.78
C GLY A 790 -19.29 16.42 10.82
N ARG A 791 -19.75 17.58 10.35
CA ARG A 791 -18.95 18.55 9.60
C ARG A 791 -18.75 19.81 10.42
N MET A 792 -17.58 20.44 10.30
CA MET A 792 -17.28 21.69 10.99
C MET A 792 -18.33 22.79 10.69
N SER A 793 -18.85 22.81 9.46
CA SER A 793 -19.98 23.70 9.07
C SER A 793 -21.33 23.32 9.69
N ARG A 794 -21.42 22.20 10.38
CA ARG A 794 -22.60 21.66 11.10
C ARG A 794 -22.41 21.66 12.60
N PHE A 795 -21.47 22.46 13.09
CA PHE A 795 -21.26 22.76 14.50
C PHE A 795 -21.43 24.25 14.72
N SER A 796 -21.85 24.58 15.88
CA SER A 796 -21.91 25.97 16.37
C SER A 796 -21.10 26.09 17.63
N LYS A 797 -20.43 27.22 17.81
CA LYS A 797 -19.66 27.50 19.01
C LYS A 797 -20.50 28.33 20.01
N ILE A 798 -21.18 27.65 20.91
CA ILE A 798 -22.11 28.27 21.87
C ILE A 798 -21.46 28.29 23.24
N GLY A 799 -21.22 29.47 23.78
CA GLY A 799 -20.58 29.61 25.11
C GLY A 799 -19.19 28.98 25.20
N GLY A 800 -18.51 28.80 24.08
CA GLY A 800 -17.19 28.16 24.02
C GLY A 800 -17.22 26.65 23.73
N GLU A 801 -18.38 26.01 23.76
CA GLU A 801 -18.56 24.59 23.46
C GLU A 801 -19.01 24.35 22.01
N MET A 802 -18.52 23.28 21.39
CA MET A 802 -18.93 22.86 20.06
C MET A 802 -20.22 22.06 20.11
N VAL A 803 -21.27 22.55 19.47
CA VAL A 803 -22.61 21.96 19.48
C VAL A 803 -22.93 21.35 18.12
N PRO A 804 -23.10 20.03 18.02
CA PRO A 804 -23.31 19.33 16.74
C PRO A 804 -24.78 19.44 16.29
N HIS A 805 -25.06 20.09 15.17
CA HIS A 805 -26.41 20.25 14.61
C HIS A 805 -27.03 18.90 14.23
N ILE A 806 -26.27 18.02 13.62
CA ILE A 806 -26.74 16.71 13.13
C ILE A 806 -27.31 15.85 14.27
N LYS A 807 -26.69 15.88 15.45
CA LYS A 807 -27.17 15.11 16.59
C LYS A 807 -28.53 15.61 17.08
N ILE A 808 -28.71 16.92 17.08
CA ILE A 808 -29.97 17.55 17.48
C ILE A 808 -31.06 17.23 16.45
N GLU A 809 -30.76 17.34 15.16
CA GLU A 809 -31.69 16.99 14.05
C GLU A 809 -32.16 15.54 14.18
N GLN A 810 -31.24 14.59 14.37
CA GLN A 810 -31.57 13.18 14.49
C GLN A 810 -32.52 12.87 15.64
N GLU A 811 -32.31 13.52 16.79
CA GLU A 811 -33.21 13.30 17.93
C GLU A 811 -34.56 13.99 17.72
N LEU A 812 -34.58 15.16 17.06
CA LEU A 812 -35.83 15.84 16.70
C LEU A 812 -36.61 15.05 15.64
N GLU A 813 -35.95 14.56 14.60
CA GLU A 813 -36.59 13.74 13.56
C GLU A 813 -37.24 12.50 14.13
N ARG A 814 -36.54 11.75 15.04
CA ARG A 814 -37.12 10.59 15.75
C ARG A 814 -38.43 10.89 16.52
N MET A 815 -38.56 12.12 17.02
CA MET A 815 -39.74 12.53 17.77
C MET A 815 -40.87 13.03 16.87
N ILE A 816 -40.56 13.42 15.64
CA ILE A 816 -41.51 13.97 14.65
C ILE A 816 -41.96 12.89 13.67
N GLU A 817 -41.10 11.87 13.36
CA GLU A 817 -41.43 10.80 12.42
C GLU A 817 -42.68 10.06 12.85
N GLY A 818 -43.76 10.21 12.03
CA GLY A 818 -44.85 9.29 11.96
C GLY A 818 -44.62 8.19 10.95
N ASP A 819 -45.52 7.21 10.83
CA ASP A 819 -45.45 6.06 9.91
C ASP A 819 -45.47 6.39 8.39
N ASP A 820 -44.98 7.56 7.96
CA ASP A 820 -45.00 7.98 6.56
C ASP A 820 -43.94 7.26 5.71
N GLU A 821 -44.39 6.67 4.61
CA GLU A 821 -43.60 5.82 3.68
C GLU A 821 -42.51 6.54 2.88
N ASP A 822 -42.46 7.87 2.84
CA ASP A 822 -41.42 8.66 2.18
C ASP A 822 -40.62 9.52 3.17
N PRO A 823 -39.29 9.31 3.27
CA PRO A 823 -38.43 10.07 4.17
C PRO A 823 -38.24 11.50 3.63
N VAL A 824 -39.05 12.43 4.07
CA VAL A 824 -38.88 13.87 3.82
C VAL A 824 -38.15 14.48 5.02
N ILE A 825 -37.11 15.27 4.79
CA ILE A 825 -36.41 15.99 5.85
C ILE A 825 -37.41 16.92 6.58
N GLN A 826 -37.64 16.66 7.85
CA GLN A 826 -38.61 17.38 8.64
C GLN A 826 -38.01 18.58 9.38
N VAL A 827 -36.72 18.51 9.74
CA VAL A 827 -36.03 19.54 10.52
C VAL A 827 -34.65 19.86 9.93
N ALA A 828 -34.20 21.08 10.14
CA ALA A 828 -32.83 21.51 9.91
C ALA A 828 -32.38 22.44 11.05
N VAL A 829 -31.17 22.24 11.54
CA VAL A 829 -30.58 23.08 12.58
C VAL A 829 -29.54 24.01 11.98
N ALA A 830 -29.62 25.28 12.31
CA ALA A 830 -28.64 26.32 11.97
C ALA A 830 -28.24 27.10 13.23
N ALA A 831 -27.31 28.01 13.11
CA ALA A 831 -26.98 28.94 14.14
C ALA A 831 -26.99 30.38 13.60
N VAL A 832 -27.31 31.30 14.49
CA VAL A 832 -27.21 32.74 14.24
C VAL A 832 -26.35 33.40 15.32
N PRO A 833 -25.68 34.53 15.03
CA PRO A 833 -24.92 35.26 16.06
C PRO A 833 -25.76 35.63 17.25
N ASP A 834 -25.18 35.52 18.47
CA ASP A 834 -25.76 35.89 19.74
C ASP A 834 -24.76 36.67 20.59
N ASP A 835 -25.11 37.84 21.03
CA ASP A 835 -24.20 38.76 21.75
C ASP A 835 -23.69 38.19 23.10
N ARG A 836 -24.38 37.22 23.68
CA ARG A 836 -24.05 36.66 25.02
C ARG A 836 -23.30 35.34 24.93
N LYS A 837 -23.63 34.51 23.95
CA LYS A 837 -23.11 33.14 23.84
C LYS A 837 -22.26 32.94 22.61
N GLY A 838 -22.04 33.97 21.77
CA GLY A 838 -21.36 33.91 20.49
C GLY A 838 -22.33 33.48 19.37
N GLU A 839 -22.96 32.33 19.54
CA GLU A 839 -23.98 31.82 18.61
C GLU A 839 -25.16 31.22 19.39
N ARG A 840 -26.33 31.16 18.74
CA ARG A 840 -27.49 30.43 19.23
C ARG A 840 -28.07 29.52 18.18
N LEU A 841 -28.59 28.37 18.57
CA LEU A 841 -29.24 27.41 17.72
C LEU A 841 -30.59 27.91 17.24
N ILE A 842 -30.88 27.66 15.97
CA ILE A 842 -32.17 27.85 15.34
C ILE A 842 -32.59 26.53 14.70
N VAL A 843 -33.85 26.13 14.90
CA VAL A 843 -34.46 24.93 14.35
C VAL A 843 -35.50 25.33 13.31
N LEU A 844 -35.24 25.09 12.05
CA LEU A 844 -36.24 25.15 10.98
C LEU A 844 -36.99 23.83 10.97
N HIS A 845 -38.30 23.83 10.98
CA HIS A 845 -39.12 22.63 10.94
C HIS A 845 -40.32 22.79 10.00
N ARG A 846 -40.74 21.71 9.39
CA ARG A 846 -42.00 21.64 8.66
C ARG A 846 -43.18 21.68 9.64
N PRO A 847 -44.41 21.90 9.15
CA PRO A 847 -45.56 21.82 10.04
C PRO A 847 -45.58 20.53 10.87
N LEU A 848 -45.62 20.67 12.19
CA LEU A 848 -45.55 19.54 13.11
C LEU A 848 -46.85 18.74 13.14
N PRO A 849 -46.79 17.40 13.32
CA PRO A 849 -47.99 16.60 13.58
C PRO A 849 -48.77 17.14 14.76
N ALA A 850 -50.09 17.04 14.75
CA ALA A 850 -50.98 17.61 15.79
C ALA A 850 -50.69 17.13 17.24
N ALA A 851 -50.00 15.99 17.37
CA ALA A 851 -49.61 15.43 18.66
C ALA A 851 -48.27 15.96 19.19
N VAL A 852 -47.48 16.65 18.37
CA VAL A 852 -46.13 17.11 18.69
C VAL A 852 -46.12 18.63 18.88
N THR A 853 -45.56 19.07 19.99
CA THR A 853 -45.42 20.50 20.33
C THR A 853 -43.94 20.86 20.48
N ILE A 854 -43.57 22.13 20.30
CA ILE A 854 -42.20 22.59 20.51
C ILE A 854 -41.74 22.27 21.95
N ASN A 855 -42.59 22.42 22.92
CA ASN A 855 -42.25 22.09 24.31
C ASN A 855 -42.01 20.58 24.52
N SER A 856 -42.75 19.72 23.81
CA SER A 856 -42.52 18.26 23.88
C SER A 856 -41.20 17.86 23.19
N LEU A 857 -40.80 18.55 22.16
CA LEU A 857 -39.51 18.34 21.49
C LEU A 857 -38.34 18.75 22.40
N ILE A 858 -38.43 19.93 23.02
CA ILE A 858 -37.43 20.42 23.99
C ILE A 858 -37.29 19.46 25.16
N GLN A 859 -38.40 19.02 25.72
CA GLN A 859 -38.41 18.06 26.84
C GLN A 859 -37.82 16.73 26.41
N GLY A 860 -38.15 16.25 25.20
CA GLY A 860 -37.60 15.01 24.64
C GLY A 860 -36.08 15.07 24.48
N LEU A 861 -35.52 16.18 23.96
CA LEU A 861 -34.06 16.36 23.89
C LEU A 861 -33.39 16.29 25.27
N SER A 862 -34.04 16.87 26.29
CA SER A 862 -33.59 16.82 27.71
C SER A 862 -33.66 15.39 28.26
N ASP A 863 -34.74 14.66 27.99
CA ASP A 863 -34.97 13.30 28.46
C ASP A 863 -33.96 12.29 27.78
N GLN A 864 -33.51 12.59 26.59
CA GLN A 864 -32.41 11.85 25.89
C GLN A 864 -31.04 12.16 26.47
N GLY A 865 -30.93 13.05 27.46
CA GLY A 865 -29.70 13.37 28.17
C GLY A 865 -28.75 14.30 27.39
N LEU A 866 -29.25 15.07 26.41
CA LEU A 866 -28.43 16.07 25.72
C LEU A 866 -28.03 17.19 26.71
N PRO A 867 -26.79 17.70 26.60
CA PRO A 867 -26.35 18.85 27.41
C PRO A 867 -27.30 20.06 27.24
N ASN A 868 -27.56 20.78 28.27
CA ASN A 868 -28.46 21.94 28.23
C ASN A 868 -28.09 22.99 27.18
N ILE A 869 -26.80 23.11 26.85
CA ILE A 869 -26.28 24.04 25.82
C ILE A 869 -26.64 23.59 24.39
N TRP A 870 -26.97 22.32 24.21
CA TRP A 870 -27.40 21.75 22.93
C TRP A 870 -28.92 21.82 22.72
N ILE A 871 -29.67 22.21 23.73
CA ILE A 871 -31.11 22.27 23.66
C ILE A 871 -31.54 23.67 23.21
N PRO A 872 -32.18 23.79 22.03
CA PRO A 872 -32.69 25.07 21.54
C PRO A 872 -33.79 25.62 22.45
N SER A 873 -33.81 26.91 22.62
CA SER A 873 -34.93 27.57 23.37
C SER A 873 -36.21 27.56 22.54
N SER A 874 -37.37 27.70 23.18
CA SER A 874 -38.68 27.64 22.50
C SER A 874 -38.87 28.72 21.44
N ASP A 875 -38.20 29.86 21.58
CA ASP A 875 -38.20 30.97 20.66
C ASP A 875 -37.17 30.81 19.48
N SER A 876 -36.48 29.70 19.45
CA SER A 876 -35.52 29.36 18.41
C SER A 876 -36.08 28.42 17.31
N PHE A 877 -37.36 28.08 17.36
CA PHE A 877 -38.03 27.25 16.38
C PHE A 877 -38.75 28.13 15.34
N LEU A 878 -38.53 27.80 14.07
CA LEU A 878 -39.09 28.48 12.88
C LEU A 878 -39.82 27.47 12.00
N GLU A 879 -41.14 27.63 11.86
CA GLU A 879 -41.91 26.82 10.92
C GLU A 879 -41.69 27.29 9.49
N VAL A 880 -41.35 26.37 8.59
CA VAL A 880 -41.16 26.60 7.16
C VAL A 880 -42.02 25.63 6.34
N GLN A 881 -42.44 26.00 5.14
CA GLN A 881 -43.25 25.14 4.27
C GLN A 881 -42.46 23.89 3.85
N GLU A 882 -41.20 24.11 3.49
CA GLU A 882 -40.25 23.06 3.08
C GLU A 882 -38.84 23.43 3.54
N ILE A 883 -38.05 22.39 3.93
CA ILE A 883 -36.61 22.57 4.19
C ILE A 883 -35.90 22.77 2.85
N PRO A 884 -35.08 23.79 2.70
CA PRO A 884 -34.34 24.06 1.48
C PRO A 884 -33.43 22.87 1.09
N LEU A 885 -33.56 22.40 -0.16
CA LEU A 885 -32.78 21.31 -0.71
C LEU A 885 -32.04 21.74 -1.97
N LEU A 886 -30.84 21.20 -2.16
CA LEU A 886 -30.08 21.29 -3.42
C LEU A 886 -30.75 20.42 -4.50
N GLY A 887 -30.48 20.67 -5.76
CA GLY A 887 -30.92 19.82 -6.87
C GLY A 887 -30.50 18.35 -6.81
N THR A 888 -29.59 18.01 -5.91
CA THR A 888 -29.16 16.64 -5.58
C THR A 888 -30.00 15.95 -4.50
N GLY A 889 -31.00 16.64 -3.94
CA GLY A 889 -31.82 16.16 -2.82
C GLY A 889 -31.17 16.33 -1.43
N LYS A 890 -29.96 16.86 -1.35
CA LYS A 890 -29.30 17.18 -0.07
C LYS A 890 -29.76 18.53 0.47
N MET A 891 -29.76 18.68 1.79
CA MET A 891 -30.08 19.94 2.47
C MET A 891 -29.18 21.08 1.98
N ASP A 892 -29.78 22.20 1.58
CA ASP A 892 -29.06 23.43 1.24
C ASP A 892 -28.74 24.22 2.51
N LEU A 893 -27.58 23.94 3.09
CA LEU A 893 -27.14 24.55 4.34
C LEU A 893 -27.03 26.08 4.26
N LYS A 894 -26.72 26.61 3.08
CA LYS A 894 -26.63 28.05 2.87
C LYS A 894 -28.01 28.72 2.90
N ALA A 895 -28.97 28.13 2.20
CA ALA A 895 -30.33 28.60 2.23
C ALA A 895 -30.97 28.44 3.63
N VAL A 896 -30.70 27.33 4.31
CA VAL A 896 -31.12 27.11 5.72
C VAL A 896 -30.53 28.17 6.63
N GLY A 897 -29.22 28.41 6.57
CA GLY A 897 -28.54 29.44 7.38
C GLY A 897 -29.05 30.86 7.05
N GLN A 898 -29.26 31.18 5.75
CA GLN A 898 -29.79 32.49 5.32
C GLN A 898 -31.23 32.69 5.84
N THR A 899 -32.09 31.69 5.74
CA THR A 899 -33.46 31.73 6.28
C THR A 899 -33.45 31.96 7.79
N ALA A 900 -32.56 31.31 8.52
CA ALA A 900 -32.40 31.53 9.96
C ALA A 900 -31.93 32.96 10.27
N LEU A 901 -30.94 33.45 9.55
CA LEU A 901 -30.42 34.82 9.66
C LEU A 901 -31.49 35.90 9.38
N ASP A 902 -32.21 35.75 8.27
CA ASP A 902 -33.22 36.71 7.81
C ASP A 902 -34.36 36.85 8.86
N HIS A 903 -34.65 35.75 9.57
CA HIS A 903 -35.71 35.76 10.56
C HIS A 903 -35.24 36.25 11.93
N PHE A 904 -34.06 35.86 12.36
CA PHE A 904 -33.59 36.02 13.76
C PHE A 904 -32.50 37.10 13.94
N ALA A 905 -31.80 37.56 12.86
CA ALA A 905 -30.83 38.64 12.95
C ALA A 905 -31.48 40.05 12.96
N SER A 906 -32.77 40.15 12.72
CA SER A 906 -33.57 41.39 12.76
C SER A 906 -34.38 41.56 14.06
N SER A 907 -34.26 40.69 15.05
CA SER A 907 -34.95 40.74 16.32
C SER A 907 -34.03 41.06 17.51
#